data_38c81a3ee709bf13bc3c8e4c73ef02a4
#
_entry.id   38c81a3ee709bf13bc3c8e4c73ef02a4
#
_cell.length_a   1.000
_cell.length_b   1.000
_cell.length_c   1.000
_cell.angle_alpha   90.00
_cell.angle_beta   90.00
_cell.angle_gamma   90.00
#
_symmetry.space_group_name_H-M   'P 1'
#
loop_
_entity.id
_entity.type
_entity.pdbx_description
1 polymer ?
#
loop_
_entity_poly.entity_id
_entity_poly.type
_entity_poly.pdbx_seq_one_letter_code
_entity_poly.pdbx_strand_id
1 'polypeptide(L)'
;MLLPIAPKMTLMSFLSVSNPAFSSSILRPFHGKPRSSNFLGWGSFPTKRSNFLSGGRSFLSGLTRAKPKELILGNPSVTVEKGKYSYDVETLINKLSSLPPRGSIARCLDVFKNKLSLNDFALVFKEFAQRGDWQRSLRLFKYMQRQIWCKPNEHIYTIMIGVLGREGLLDKCAEIFDEMPTHGVARSVFSFTALINAYGRNGQYQTSLELLERMKRERISPSILTYNTVINSCARGGLEWEGLLGLFAEMRHEGIQPDLVTYNTLLCACGSRGLGDEAEMIFRTMNEAGIVPDINTYTYLVETFGKLEKLEKVSNLLKEMESEGNVPDITSYNVLLEAYAHSGSIKEAMGVFRQMQSAGCMPNAATYSILLNLYGRHGRYDDVRELFLEMKVSNTEPDASTYNILIQVFGEGGYFREVVTLFNDMVEENVEPNMETYEGLIFACGKGGLHEDAKRILLHMNEKGVVPSSKAYTGVVEAYGQAALYEEALVAFNTMHEVGSKPTVETYNSLLHTFARGGLYKESEAIMWQMGESGVARNRDSFNSMIEAFGQGGQFEAAIKSYVEMEKARCDPDERTLEAVLRVYCSAGLVDESKEQFQEIKSLGIMPNVMCYCMLLSVHAKNDRWDDVHELLNEMVTNKVSNAHQVIGRMIKGDYDDDSNWQMVEYIFDKFNSEGCGLGFRFYNALLDALWWLGQKERAARVLNEATKHGLFPELFRKSKLMWSVDVHRMSVGGALASISVWLNNMYDMFTNGMDLPQLAAVVVVRGEMEKSSITRELPVAKAAYSFLKDNALSSFCFPGWNKGRIICHRPQLKRTLSDPEPSSEGSTRDKLINTTNSNFPLPGRKTSRSGSDGNLHVNDDSEMSTRTRTELMTTTA
;
A
#
# COMPACT_ATOMS: atom_id res chain seq x y z
N MET A 1 14.33 15.00 -40.53
CA MET A 1 13.53 16.08 -41.07
C MET A 1 12.99 16.87 -39.91
N LEU A 2 13.27 18.16 -39.92
CA LEU A 2 13.15 19.15 -38.88
C LEU A 2 11.77 19.26 -38.24
N LEU A 3 11.72 19.14 -36.91
CA LEU A 3 10.62 19.61 -36.08
C LEU A 3 10.78 21.11 -35.83
N PRO A 4 9.72 21.94 -35.89
CA PRO A 4 9.80 23.35 -35.64
C PRO A 4 9.87 23.64 -34.14
N ILE A 5 10.85 24.45 -33.80
CA ILE A 5 11.12 25.07 -32.52
C ILE A 5 9.98 26.05 -32.20
N ALA A 6 9.28 25.88 -31.11
CA ALA A 6 8.33 26.83 -30.55
C ALA A 6 9.05 28.13 -30.10
N PRO A 7 8.44 29.29 -30.15
CA PRO A 7 9.11 30.56 -29.83
C PRO A 7 9.22 30.77 -28.31
N LYS A 8 10.43 30.66 -27.80
CA LYS A 8 10.82 31.16 -26.48
C LYS A 8 10.99 32.67 -26.57
N MET A 9 9.98 33.44 -26.32
CA MET A 9 10.14 34.88 -26.02
C MET A 9 8.86 35.44 -25.39
N THR A 10 8.86 35.54 -24.07
CA THR A 10 8.18 36.65 -23.34
C THR A 10 8.40 36.64 -21.82
N LEU A 11 9.31 35.82 -21.29
CA LEU A 11 9.55 35.80 -19.83
C LEU A 11 10.81 36.57 -19.38
N MET A 12 11.44 37.37 -20.23
CA MET A 12 12.68 38.09 -19.90
C MET A 12 12.52 39.57 -19.56
N SER A 13 11.32 40.13 -19.48
CA SER A 13 11.16 41.58 -19.23
C SER A 13 10.80 41.96 -17.79
N PHE A 14 10.69 41.01 -16.86
CA PHE A 14 10.36 41.31 -15.45
C PHE A 14 11.45 40.98 -14.41
N LEU A 15 12.63 40.55 -14.82
CA LEU A 15 13.73 40.23 -13.92
C LEU A 15 14.88 41.26 -13.90
N SER A 16 14.60 42.54 -13.92
CA SER A 16 15.59 43.58 -13.70
C SER A 16 15.14 44.60 -12.65
N VAL A 17 15.03 44.14 -11.41
CA VAL A 17 15.26 45.05 -10.27
C VAL A 17 16.15 44.35 -9.27
N SER A 18 17.39 44.73 -9.33
CA SER A 18 18.48 44.41 -8.40
C SER A 18 18.16 44.82 -6.98
N ASN A 19 18.34 43.90 -6.05
CA ASN A 19 18.73 44.27 -4.69
C ASN A 19 19.72 43.27 -4.13
N PRO A 20 20.96 43.67 -3.85
CA PRO A 20 21.98 42.87 -3.21
C PRO A 20 21.97 43.17 -1.73
N ALA A 21 21.49 42.30 -0.90
CA ALA A 21 21.85 42.19 0.50
C ALA A 21 21.07 41.07 1.19
N PHE A 22 21.53 39.86 1.06
CA PHE A 22 21.36 38.88 2.16
C PHE A 22 22.69 38.23 2.44
N SER A 23 23.38 38.83 3.40
CA SER A 23 24.57 38.28 4.02
C SER A 23 24.21 37.07 4.84
N SER A 24 24.95 36.01 4.57
CA SER A 24 25.23 34.84 5.39
C SER A 24 25.18 35.12 6.92
N SER A 25 24.18 34.69 7.57
CA SER A 25 24.21 34.35 9.01
C SER A 25 22.88 33.69 9.35
N ILE A 26 22.92 32.37 9.49
CA ILE A 26 22.13 31.48 10.35
C ILE A 26 22.29 30.06 9.78
N LEU A 27 23.42 29.43 10.08
CA LEU A 27 23.60 27.98 10.18
C LEU A 27 24.93 27.75 10.91
N ARG A 28 24.87 27.77 12.24
CA ARG A 28 25.91 27.17 13.07
C ARG A 28 25.42 25.77 13.48
N PRO A 29 26.26 24.74 13.36
CA PRO A 29 25.95 23.43 13.89
C PRO A 29 25.96 23.46 15.41
N PHE A 30 24.91 22.99 16.02
CA PHE A 30 24.83 22.79 17.46
C PHE A 30 25.74 21.61 17.85
N HIS A 31 26.97 21.91 18.25
CA HIS A 31 27.77 21.10 19.14
C HIS A 31 27.57 21.59 20.57
N GLY A 32 26.63 20.99 21.28
CA GLY A 32 26.41 21.20 22.70
C GLY A 32 26.32 19.86 23.41
N LYS A 33 27.32 19.57 24.27
CA LYS A 33 27.32 18.41 25.17
C LYS A 33 26.08 18.46 26.09
N PRO A 34 25.48 17.33 26.48
CA PRO A 34 24.32 17.30 27.37
C PRO A 34 24.75 17.65 28.78
N ARG A 35 24.16 18.69 29.33
CA ARG A 35 24.10 18.96 30.78
C ARG A 35 22.87 18.24 31.34
N SER A 36 23.12 17.38 32.29
CA SER A 36 22.17 16.74 33.19
C SER A 36 21.18 17.76 33.79
N SER A 37 19.88 17.55 33.59
CA SER A 37 18.84 18.12 34.45
C SER A 37 17.69 17.13 34.63
N ASN A 38 17.58 16.70 35.85
CA ASN A 38 16.49 16.09 36.59
C ASN A 38 15.11 16.11 35.90
N PHE A 39 14.60 14.95 35.54
CA PHE A 39 13.18 14.71 35.29
C PHE A 39 12.52 14.27 36.59
N LEU A 40 11.74 15.17 37.15
CA LEU A 40 10.79 14.89 38.22
C LEU A 40 9.59 14.09 37.71
N GLY A 41 9.18 13.20 38.58
CA GLY A 41 8.21 12.14 38.41
C GLY A 41 6.83 12.55 37.89
N TRP A 42 6.27 11.63 37.13
CA TRP A 42 4.83 11.56 36.90
C TRP A 42 4.22 10.51 37.82
N GLY A 43 3.28 11.00 38.62
CA GLY A 43 2.61 10.25 39.64
C GLY A 43 1.68 9.17 39.09
N SER A 44 1.73 8.07 39.82
CA SER A 44 0.82 6.96 39.79
C SER A 44 -0.63 7.38 40.05
N PHE A 45 -1.55 7.00 39.16
CA PHE A 45 -2.98 6.99 39.43
C PHE A 45 -3.45 5.57 39.83
N PRO A 46 -4.38 5.48 40.83
CA PRO A 46 -4.68 4.25 41.50
C PRO A 46 -5.72 3.38 40.76
N THR A 47 -5.43 2.10 40.64
CA THR A 47 -6.38 1.06 40.26
C THR A 47 -7.40 0.80 41.36
N LYS A 48 -8.67 1.00 41.12
CA LYS A 48 -9.77 0.48 41.93
C LYS A 48 -10.07 -0.97 41.53
N ARG A 49 -9.80 -1.87 42.48
CA ARG A 49 -10.31 -3.23 42.49
C ARG A 49 -11.83 -3.21 42.73
N SER A 50 -12.57 -4.02 41.99
CA SER A 50 -13.84 -4.56 42.41
C SER A 50 -13.80 -6.07 42.29
N ASN A 51 -13.90 -6.72 43.46
CA ASN A 51 -14.06 -8.18 43.65
C ASN A 51 -15.40 -8.63 43.09
N PHE A 52 -15.42 -9.79 42.41
CA PHE A 52 -16.49 -10.78 42.58
C PHE A 52 -15.91 -12.19 42.52
N LEU A 53 -16.19 -12.96 43.57
CA LEU A 53 -15.99 -14.36 43.83
C LEU A 53 -16.81 -15.21 42.82
N SER A 54 -16.54 -16.39 42.38
CA SER A 54 -16.06 -17.59 43.05
C SER A 54 -16.19 -18.78 42.07
N GLY A 55 -15.30 -19.74 42.20
CA GLY A 55 -15.66 -21.16 42.10
C GLY A 55 -15.06 -21.93 40.92
N GLY A 56 -14.09 -22.82 41.22
CA GLY A 56 -13.83 -23.97 40.36
C GLY A 56 -12.35 -24.39 40.26
N ARG A 57 -11.90 -25.08 41.28
CA ARG A 57 -10.74 -25.99 41.43
C ARG A 57 -9.94 -26.39 40.17
N SER A 58 -8.66 -26.05 40.29
CA SER A 58 -7.46 -26.92 40.32
C SER A 58 -7.15 -27.81 39.10
N PHE A 59 -6.02 -27.55 38.46
CA PHE A 59 -4.86 -28.46 38.42
C PHE A 59 -3.69 -27.78 37.67
N LEU A 60 -2.52 -27.99 38.26
CA LEU A 60 -1.16 -27.89 37.76
C LEU A 60 -0.39 -26.57 37.92
N SER A 61 0.32 -26.64 38.97
CA SER A 61 1.58 -26.03 39.34
C SER A 61 2.67 -26.07 38.25
N GLY A 62 3.36 -24.97 38.18
CA GLY A 62 4.80 -24.95 37.96
C GLY A 62 5.27 -24.56 36.56
N LEU A 63 5.48 -23.29 36.37
CA LEU A 63 6.62 -22.85 35.54
C LEU A 63 7.08 -21.44 35.98
N THR A 64 8.23 -21.47 36.59
CA THR A 64 8.98 -20.37 37.18
C THR A 64 9.45 -19.38 36.11
N ARG A 65 9.32 -18.09 36.47
CA ARG A 65 10.00 -16.95 35.87
C ARG A 65 11.43 -17.25 35.44
N ALA A 66 11.77 -17.11 34.17
CA ALA A 66 13.15 -16.96 33.71
C ALA A 66 13.40 -15.49 33.28
N LYS A 67 14.43 -14.91 33.87
CA LYS A 67 15.01 -13.60 33.54
C LYS A 67 15.70 -13.65 32.16
N PRO A 68 15.82 -12.55 31.41
CA PRO A 68 16.58 -12.55 30.15
C PRO A 68 18.06 -12.79 30.43
N LYS A 69 18.61 -13.82 29.80
CA LYS A 69 20.05 -14.11 29.78
C LYS A 69 20.65 -13.61 28.46
N GLU A 70 21.76 -12.93 28.64
CA GLU A 70 22.73 -12.53 27.62
C GLU A 70 22.99 -13.62 26.59
N LEU A 71 23.12 -13.21 25.31
CA LEU A 71 23.59 -14.03 24.20
C LEU A 71 25.02 -14.50 24.45
N ILE A 72 25.18 -15.62 25.10
CA ILE A 72 26.39 -16.42 25.00
C ILE A 72 26.05 -17.59 24.07
N LEU A 73 26.78 -17.67 22.95
CA LEU A 73 26.80 -18.78 22.01
C LEU A 73 27.06 -20.09 22.77
N GLY A 74 26.03 -20.74 23.25
CA GLY A 74 26.03 -22.05 23.84
C GLY A 74 25.00 -22.92 23.18
N ASN A 75 25.44 -23.97 22.44
CA ASN A 75 24.59 -24.98 21.81
C ASN A 75 23.50 -25.49 22.74
N PRO A 76 22.24 -25.59 22.28
CA PRO A 76 21.25 -26.40 22.97
C PRO A 76 21.69 -27.87 22.88
N SER A 77 21.85 -28.52 24.02
CA SER A 77 22.00 -29.97 24.13
C SER A 77 20.66 -30.60 23.71
N VAL A 78 20.50 -30.82 22.41
CA VAL A 78 19.39 -31.62 21.88
C VAL A 78 19.68 -33.07 22.26
N THR A 79 18.98 -33.58 23.21
CA THR A 79 18.98 -35.02 23.57
C THR A 79 18.31 -35.81 22.46
N VAL A 80 18.94 -36.85 21.96
CA VAL A 80 18.38 -37.80 21.00
C VAL A 80 17.10 -38.40 21.55
N GLU A 81 16.06 -38.52 20.74
CA GLU A 81 14.86 -39.27 21.10
C GLU A 81 15.24 -40.73 21.51
N LYS A 82 14.96 -41.09 22.72
CA LYS A 82 15.29 -42.41 23.26
C LYS A 82 14.59 -43.52 22.49
N GLY A 83 15.38 -44.43 21.87
CA GLY A 83 14.89 -45.63 21.20
C GLY A 83 15.05 -45.70 19.68
N LYS A 84 15.56 -44.63 19.02
CA LYS A 84 15.74 -44.55 17.55
C LYS A 84 16.97 -45.31 17.08
N TYR A 85 18.02 -45.43 17.90
CA TYR A 85 19.32 -46.02 17.57
C TYR A 85 19.77 -47.03 18.64
N SER A 86 20.81 -47.86 18.30
CA SER A 86 21.45 -48.68 19.30
C SER A 86 22.07 -47.84 20.41
N TYR A 87 22.13 -48.37 21.63
CA TYR A 87 22.68 -47.68 22.83
C TYR A 87 24.09 -47.08 22.57
N ASP A 88 24.95 -47.80 21.85
CA ASP A 88 26.31 -47.34 21.56
C ASP A 88 26.33 -46.17 20.56
N VAL A 89 25.45 -46.18 19.57
CA VAL A 89 25.29 -45.09 18.59
C VAL A 89 24.74 -43.83 19.26
N GLU A 90 23.69 -43.98 20.10
CA GLU A 90 23.09 -42.85 20.85
C GLU A 90 24.08 -42.22 21.80
N THR A 91 24.87 -43.06 22.51
CA THR A 91 25.88 -42.61 23.43
C THR A 91 27.01 -41.87 22.70
N LEU A 92 27.38 -42.33 21.51
CA LEU A 92 28.38 -41.68 20.68
C LEU A 92 27.93 -40.31 20.15
N ILE A 93 26.65 -40.24 19.66
CA ILE A 93 26.04 -38.97 19.21
C ILE A 93 26.05 -37.95 20.34
N ASN A 94 25.60 -38.34 21.52
CA ASN A 94 25.54 -37.47 22.71
C ASN A 94 26.95 -37.01 23.15
N LYS A 95 27.92 -37.88 23.18
CA LYS A 95 29.34 -37.53 23.50
C LYS A 95 29.94 -36.56 22.44
N LEU A 96 29.73 -36.82 21.18
CA LEU A 96 30.21 -35.94 20.11
C LEU A 96 29.52 -34.59 20.11
N SER A 97 28.19 -34.54 20.41
CA SER A 97 27.44 -33.30 20.51
C SER A 97 27.88 -32.43 21.69
N SER A 98 28.27 -33.05 22.80
CA SER A 98 28.79 -32.34 24.01
C SER A 98 30.22 -31.85 23.88
N LEU A 99 30.97 -32.26 22.84
CA LEU A 99 32.34 -31.82 22.65
C LEU A 99 32.46 -30.35 22.29
N PRO A 100 33.36 -29.59 22.92
CA PRO A 100 33.66 -28.22 22.51
C PRO A 100 34.29 -28.18 21.11
N PRO A 101 34.24 -27.05 20.39
CA PRO A 101 34.72 -26.93 19.03
C PRO A 101 36.17 -27.37 18.81
N ARG A 102 37.00 -27.32 19.85
CA ARG A 102 38.43 -27.77 19.81
C ARG A 102 38.67 -29.05 20.57
N GLY A 103 37.65 -29.76 21.07
CA GLY A 103 37.78 -31.00 21.84
C GLY A 103 38.34 -32.16 21.01
N SER A 104 39.05 -33.12 21.65
CA SER A 104 39.63 -34.27 20.96
C SER A 104 38.58 -35.35 20.68
N ILE A 105 38.31 -35.61 19.40
CA ILE A 105 37.39 -36.67 18.96
C ILE A 105 38.01 -38.05 19.24
N ALA A 106 39.33 -38.20 19.21
CA ALA A 106 40.04 -39.46 19.47
C ALA A 106 39.65 -40.07 20.83
N ARG A 107 39.72 -39.29 21.91
CA ARG A 107 39.36 -39.74 23.25
C ARG A 107 37.89 -40.25 23.36
N CYS A 108 37.02 -39.72 22.57
CA CYS A 108 35.61 -40.16 22.57
C CYS A 108 35.46 -41.49 21.81
N LEU A 109 36.20 -41.65 20.70
CA LEU A 109 36.06 -42.82 19.84
C LEU A 109 36.87 -44.04 20.32
N ASP A 110 37.93 -43.83 21.09
CA ASP A 110 38.75 -44.94 21.65
C ASP A 110 37.92 -45.89 22.50
N VAL A 111 36.86 -45.42 23.16
CA VAL A 111 35.93 -46.24 23.96
C VAL A 111 35.10 -47.19 23.10
N PHE A 112 34.88 -46.81 21.85
CA PHE A 112 34.00 -47.53 20.88
C PHE A 112 34.80 -48.33 19.85
N LYS A 113 36.12 -48.40 20.01
CA LYS A 113 36.95 -49.20 19.14
C LYS A 113 36.53 -50.66 19.15
N ASN A 114 36.23 -51.23 17.99
CA ASN A 114 35.71 -52.56 17.76
C ASN A 114 34.26 -52.83 18.26
N LYS A 115 33.53 -51.82 18.69
CA LYS A 115 32.10 -51.93 19.09
C LYS A 115 31.17 -51.43 18.00
N LEU A 116 31.60 -50.49 17.19
CA LEU A 116 30.79 -49.85 16.15
C LEU A 116 31.18 -50.34 14.76
N SER A 117 30.19 -50.61 13.94
CA SER A 117 30.37 -50.91 12.52
C SER A 117 30.39 -49.64 11.69
N LEU A 118 30.84 -49.77 10.42
CA LEU A 118 30.76 -48.63 9.47
C LEU A 118 29.32 -48.15 9.20
N ASN A 119 28.34 -49.05 9.33
CA ASN A 119 26.92 -48.67 9.23
C ASN A 119 26.47 -47.80 10.41
N ASP A 120 26.95 -48.05 11.61
CA ASP A 120 26.66 -47.23 12.79
C ASP A 120 27.25 -45.83 12.63
N PHE A 121 28.45 -45.70 12.07
CA PHE A 121 28.99 -44.39 11.71
C PHE A 121 28.17 -43.67 10.63
N ALA A 122 27.65 -44.42 9.64
CA ALA A 122 26.72 -43.83 8.64
C ALA A 122 25.45 -43.25 9.29
N LEU A 123 24.90 -43.92 10.34
CA LEU A 123 23.78 -43.37 11.11
C LEU A 123 24.17 -42.11 11.88
N VAL A 124 25.36 -42.04 12.48
CA VAL A 124 25.85 -40.83 13.15
C VAL A 124 25.97 -39.66 12.17
N PHE A 125 26.52 -39.92 10.97
CA PHE A 125 26.58 -38.86 9.93
C PHE A 125 25.20 -38.39 9.46
N LYS A 126 24.23 -39.31 9.31
CA LYS A 126 22.86 -38.95 8.94
C LYS A 126 22.19 -38.08 10.02
N GLU A 127 22.39 -38.41 11.30
CA GLU A 127 21.83 -37.62 12.39
C GLU A 127 22.47 -36.22 12.47
N PHE A 128 23.80 -36.10 12.33
CA PHE A 128 24.45 -34.79 12.26
C PHE A 128 24.03 -34.00 11.01
N ALA A 129 23.75 -34.69 9.90
CA ALA A 129 23.19 -34.07 8.71
C ALA A 129 21.81 -33.49 8.90
N GLN A 130 20.94 -34.16 9.71
CA GLN A 130 19.60 -33.67 10.06
C GLN A 130 19.68 -32.44 10.99
N ARG A 131 20.72 -32.37 11.82
CA ARG A 131 20.96 -31.24 12.73
C ARG A 131 21.73 -30.06 12.10
N GLY A 132 22.14 -30.17 10.84
CA GLY A 132 22.94 -29.13 10.17
C GLY A 132 24.40 -29.02 10.68
N ASP A 133 24.89 -30.02 11.47
CA ASP A 133 26.21 -29.95 12.09
C ASP A 133 27.32 -30.58 11.19
N TRP A 134 27.52 -29.89 10.07
CA TRP A 134 28.54 -30.33 9.10
C TRP A 134 29.99 -30.26 9.67
N GLN A 135 30.28 -29.37 10.59
CA GLN A 135 31.59 -29.18 11.16
C GLN A 135 32.03 -30.41 11.95
N ARG A 136 31.16 -30.93 12.82
CA ARG A 136 31.42 -32.14 13.54
C ARG A 136 31.51 -33.36 12.62
N SER A 137 30.61 -33.44 11.62
CA SER A 137 30.65 -34.48 10.58
C SER A 137 32.01 -34.48 9.88
N LEU A 138 32.52 -33.35 9.44
CA LEU A 138 33.78 -33.23 8.73
C LEU A 138 34.99 -33.61 9.63
N ARG A 139 34.94 -33.21 10.90
CA ARG A 139 36.01 -33.59 11.86
C ARG A 139 36.03 -35.09 12.15
N LEU A 140 34.86 -35.70 12.31
CA LEU A 140 34.70 -37.15 12.48
C LEU A 140 35.24 -37.90 11.25
N PHE A 141 34.85 -37.43 10.04
CA PHE A 141 35.30 -38.00 8.78
C PHE A 141 36.82 -37.93 8.60
N LYS A 142 37.43 -36.76 8.84
CA LYS A 142 38.89 -36.60 8.77
C LYS A 142 39.66 -37.45 9.83
N TYR A 143 39.07 -37.68 10.98
CA TYR A 143 39.60 -38.63 11.95
C TYR A 143 39.52 -40.06 11.41
N MET A 144 38.39 -40.49 10.87
CA MET A 144 38.20 -41.85 10.32
C MET A 144 39.15 -42.13 9.16
N GLN A 145 39.44 -41.15 8.30
CA GLN A 145 40.40 -41.29 7.21
C GLN A 145 41.84 -41.69 7.70
N ARG A 146 42.19 -41.25 8.91
CA ARG A 146 43.53 -41.51 9.54
C ARG A 146 43.58 -42.81 10.32
N GLN A 147 42.45 -43.51 10.50
CA GLN A 147 42.37 -44.74 11.29
C GLN A 147 42.23 -45.97 10.38
N ILE A 148 42.89 -47.07 10.79
CA ILE A 148 42.80 -48.36 10.04
C ILE A 148 41.51 -49.10 10.38
N TRP A 149 41.05 -49.04 11.67
CA TRP A 149 39.91 -49.79 12.19
C TRP A 149 38.53 -49.27 11.78
N CYS A 150 38.42 -47.99 11.38
CA CYS A 150 37.17 -47.34 10.95
C CYS A 150 37.35 -46.56 9.66
N LYS A 151 38.17 -47.04 8.73
CA LYS A 151 38.42 -46.38 7.47
C LYS A 151 37.09 -46.17 6.71
N PRO A 152 36.80 -44.93 6.25
CA PRO A 152 35.53 -44.67 5.53
C PRO A 152 35.43 -45.52 4.25
N ASN A 153 34.29 -46.09 4.04
CA ASN A 153 33.91 -46.75 2.79
C ASN A 153 33.19 -45.76 1.86
N GLU A 154 32.89 -46.19 0.65
CA GLU A 154 32.16 -45.42 -0.38
C GLU A 154 30.89 -44.80 0.16
N HIS A 155 30.10 -45.56 0.95
CA HIS A 155 28.83 -45.09 1.49
C HIS A 155 29.04 -43.88 2.42
N ILE A 156 30.07 -43.88 3.25
CA ILE A 156 30.36 -42.75 4.14
C ILE A 156 30.85 -41.51 3.34
N TYR A 157 31.64 -41.71 2.30
CA TYR A 157 32.06 -40.64 1.37
C TYR A 157 30.84 -40.00 0.72
N THR A 158 29.90 -40.83 0.20
CA THR A 158 28.64 -40.36 -0.42
C THR A 158 27.79 -39.56 0.54
N ILE A 159 27.65 -40.02 1.79
CA ILE A 159 26.90 -39.26 2.84
C ILE A 159 27.59 -37.91 3.10
N MET A 160 28.92 -37.90 3.24
CA MET A 160 29.68 -36.66 3.49
C MET A 160 29.53 -35.63 2.36
N ILE A 161 29.62 -36.09 1.11
CA ILE A 161 29.39 -35.23 -0.06
C ILE A 161 27.98 -34.65 0.03
N GLY A 162 26.96 -35.47 0.35
CA GLY A 162 25.58 -35.02 0.51
C GLY A 162 25.36 -34.05 1.67
N VAL A 163 26.08 -34.20 2.81
CA VAL A 163 26.05 -33.27 3.96
C VAL A 163 26.63 -31.91 3.58
N LEU A 164 27.83 -31.90 3.01
CA LEU A 164 28.52 -30.69 2.63
C LEU A 164 27.81 -29.96 1.47
N GLY A 165 27.20 -30.73 0.55
CA GLY A 165 26.42 -30.16 -0.55
C GLY A 165 25.15 -29.46 -0.12
N ARG A 166 24.50 -29.90 0.97
CA ARG A 166 23.37 -29.18 1.58
C ARG A 166 23.74 -27.83 2.16
N GLU A 167 24.98 -27.75 2.70
CA GLU A 167 25.51 -26.53 3.31
C GLU A 167 26.20 -25.61 2.28
N GLY A 168 26.19 -25.95 0.99
CA GLY A 168 26.78 -25.14 -0.07
C GLY A 168 28.31 -25.16 -0.11
N LEU A 169 28.99 -26.09 0.62
CA LEU A 169 30.44 -26.18 0.69
C LEU A 169 31.03 -27.02 -0.47
N LEU A 170 30.82 -26.55 -1.70
CA LEU A 170 31.08 -27.28 -2.94
C LEU A 170 32.56 -27.60 -3.12
N ASP A 171 33.49 -26.70 -2.76
CA ASP A 171 34.93 -26.92 -2.84
C ASP A 171 35.38 -28.13 -2.00
N LYS A 172 34.78 -28.26 -0.80
CA LYS A 172 35.04 -29.40 0.07
C LYS A 172 34.41 -30.70 -0.43
N CYS A 173 33.27 -30.61 -1.13
CA CYS A 173 32.68 -31.78 -1.78
C CYS A 173 33.60 -32.32 -2.86
N ALA A 174 34.12 -31.43 -3.71
CA ALA A 174 35.08 -31.79 -4.76
C ALA A 174 36.40 -32.35 -4.18
N GLU A 175 36.95 -31.70 -3.12
CA GLU A 175 38.16 -32.20 -2.41
C GLU A 175 37.97 -33.64 -1.93
N ILE A 176 36.90 -33.90 -1.19
CA ILE A 176 36.56 -35.22 -0.65
C ILE A 176 36.33 -36.25 -1.75
N PHE A 177 35.69 -35.87 -2.85
CA PHE A 177 35.42 -36.74 -4.00
C PHE A 177 36.75 -37.09 -4.73
N ASP A 178 37.64 -36.13 -4.87
CA ASP A 178 38.95 -36.36 -5.53
C ASP A 178 39.92 -37.13 -4.65
N GLU A 179 39.80 -37.06 -3.30
CA GLU A 179 40.57 -37.85 -2.35
C GLU A 179 40.17 -39.34 -2.32
N MET A 180 38.97 -39.75 -2.83
CA MET A 180 38.51 -41.15 -2.77
C MET A 180 39.52 -42.17 -3.30
N PRO A 181 40.06 -41.99 -4.53
CA PRO A 181 41.04 -42.95 -5.08
C PRO A 181 42.34 -42.98 -4.28
N THR A 182 42.83 -41.86 -3.75
CA THR A 182 44.05 -41.78 -2.95
C THR A 182 43.96 -42.58 -1.65
N HIS A 183 42.73 -42.70 -1.11
CA HIS A 183 42.46 -43.53 0.06
C HIS A 183 42.07 -44.97 -0.29
N GLY A 184 42.14 -45.36 -1.59
CA GLY A 184 41.84 -46.71 -2.04
C GLY A 184 40.31 -47.01 -2.14
N VAL A 185 39.47 -45.97 -2.23
CA VAL A 185 38.03 -46.10 -2.43
C VAL A 185 37.73 -45.73 -3.88
N ALA A 186 37.17 -46.67 -4.65
CA ALA A 186 36.82 -46.44 -6.03
C ALA A 186 35.60 -45.50 -6.11
N ARG A 187 35.56 -44.63 -7.10
CA ARG A 187 34.39 -43.83 -7.44
C ARG A 187 33.31 -44.72 -8.07
N SER A 188 32.08 -44.48 -7.75
CA SER A 188 30.95 -45.21 -8.28
C SER A 188 29.86 -44.29 -8.78
N VAL A 189 28.82 -44.92 -9.35
CA VAL A 189 27.59 -44.21 -9.74
C VAL A 189 27.02 -43.37 -8.58
N PHE A 190 27.05 -43.90 -7.36
CA PHE A 190 26.47 -43.22 -6.19
C PHE A 190 27.28 -41.97 -5.78
N SER A 191 28.61 -42.08 -5.80
CA SER A 191 29.49 -40.93 -5.44
C SER A 191 29.38 -39.80 -6.45
N PHE A 192 29.35 -40.13 -7.78
CA PHE A 192 29.09 -39.13 -8.82
C PHE A 192 27.72 -38.49 -8.69
N THR A 193 26.66 -39.32 -8.54
CA THR A 193 25.27 -38.79 -8.38
C THR A 193 25.13 -37.88 -7.16
N ALA A 194 25.78 -38.22 -6.02
CA ALA A 194 25.80 -37.38 -4.84
C ALA A 194 26.49 -36.03 -5.09
N LEU A 195 27.62 -36.03 -5.83
CA LEU A 195 28.34 -34.81 -6.18
C LEU A 195 27.54 -33.95 -7.18
N ILE A 196 26.95 -34.56 -8.21
CA ILE A 196 26.04 -33.91 -9.17
C ILE A 196 24.86 -33.25 -8.43
N ASN A 197 24.24 -33.97 -7.50
CA ASN A 197 23.16 -33.42 -6.68
C ASN A 197 23.61 -32.24 -5.79
N ALA A 198 24.84 -32.29 -5.25
CA ALA A 198 25.40 -31.20 -4.46
C ALA A 198 25.53 -29.91 -5.30
N TYR A 199 26.11 -30.01 -6.48
CA TYR A 199 26.26 -28.88 -7.41
C TYR A 199 24.90 -28.40 -7.94
N GLY A 200 24.02 -29.33 -8.32
CA GLY A 200 22.68 -29.01 -8.83
C GLY A 200 21.80 -28.24 -7.84
N ARG A 201 21.81 -28.63 -6.56
CA ARG A 201 21.09 -27.91 -5.50
C ARG A 201 21.57 -26.47 -5.28
N ASN A 202 22.84 -26.21 -5.56
CA ASN A 202 23.45 -24.90 -5.44
C ASN A 202 23.48 -24.10 -6.75
N GLY A 203 22.69 -24.51 -7.75
CA GLY A 203 22.49 -23.77 -9.00
C GLY A 203 23.63 -23.91 -10.02
N GLN A 204 24.64 -24.74 -9.75
CA GLN A 204 25.79 -24.94 -10.65
C GLN A 204 25.55 -26.12 -11.61
N TYR A 205 24.58 -25.96 -12.52
CA TYR A 205 24.21 -27.01 -13.45
C TYR A 205 25.28 -27.33 -14.50
N GLN A 206 26.10 -26.34 -14.89
CA GLN A 206 27.19 -26.56 -15.84
C GLN A 206 28.20 -27.58 -15.31
N THR A 207 28.60 -27.44 -14.05
CA THR A 207 29.47 -28.40 -13.37
C THR A 207 28.82 -29.78 -13.25
N SER A 208 27.46 -29.83 -13.08
CA SER A 208 26.72 -31.09 -13.08
C SER A 208 26.80 -31.81 -14.43
N LEU A 209 26.76 -31.10 -15.55
CA LEU A 209 26.96 -31.62 -16.88
C LEU A 209 28.39 -32.10 -17.09
N GLU A 210 29.38 -31.33 -16.68
CA GLU A 210 30.80 -31.71 -16.76
C GLU A 210 31.08 -32.99 -15.96
N LEU A 211 30.45 -33.15 -14.79
CA LEU A 211 30.57 -34.38 -14.00
C LEU A 211 29.91 -35.59 -14.65
N LEU A 212 28.77 -35.43 -15.35
CA LEU A 212 28.16 -36.49 -16.14
C LEU A 212 29.12 -36.94 -17.24
N GLU A 213 29.74 -36.02 -17.99
CA GLU A 213 30.73 -36.29 -19.00
C GLU A 213 32.00 -36.93 -18.43
N ARG A 214 32.43 -36.48 -17.24
CA ARG A 214 33.59 -37.09 -16.52
C ARG A 214 33.27 -38.54 -16.14
N MET A 215 32.05 -38.82 -15.66
CA MET A 215 31.57 -40.15 -15.29
C MET A 215 31.66 -41.11 -16.49
N LYS A 216 31.23 -40.70 -17.68
CA LYS A 216 31.30 -41.44 -18.90
C LYS A 216 32.76 -41.71 -19.33
N ARG A 217 33.63 -40.70 -19.26
CA ARG A 217 35.06 -40.81 -19.54
C ARG A 217 35.75 -41.80 -18.60
N GLU A 218 35.36 -41.85 -17.32
CA GLU A 218 35.87 -42.82 -16.35
C GLU A 218 35.19 -44.22 -16.54
N ARG A 219 34.41 -44.44 -17.62
CA ARG A 219 33.70 -45.69 -17.95
C ARG A 219 32.73 -46.18 -16.86
N ILE A 220 32.15 -45.27 -16.14
CA ILE A 220 31.12 -45.53 -15.12
C ILE A 220 29.80 -45.23 -15.80
N SER A 221 28.96 -46.24 -16.06
CA SER A 221 27.65 -46.04 -16.73
C SER A 221 26.69 -45.27 -15.84
N PRO A 222 26.11 -44.16 -16.31
CA PRO A 222 25.09 -43.43 -15.59
C PRO A 222 23.84 -44.28 -15.30
N SER A 223 23.16 -44.02 -14.21
CA SER A 223 21.89 -44.66 -13.85
C SER A 223 20.72 -43.75 -14.16
N ILE A 224 19.49 -44.26 -14.08
CA ILE A 224 18.25 -43.47 -14.13
C ILE A 224 18.31 -42.34 -13.13
N LEU A 225 18.76 -42.66 -11.89
CA LEU A 225 18.88 -41.65 -10.83
C LEU A 225 19.89 -40.54 -11.18
N THR A 226 21.00 -40.92 -11.88
CA THR A 226 21.99 -39.93 -12.33
C THR A 226 21.38 -38.94 -13.32
N TYR A 227 20.71 -39.47 -14.37
CA TYR A 227 20.04 -38.61 -15.37
C TYR A 227 18.94 -37.75 -14.76
N ASN A 228 18.09 -38.34 -13.91
CA ASN A 228 17.03 -37.57 -13.23
C ASN A 228 17.64 -36.45 -12.38
N THR A 229 18.77 -36.69 -11.72
CA THR A 229 19.46 -35.67 -10.94
C THR A 229 20.06 -34.56 -11.81
N VAL A 230 20.67 -34.92 -12.95
CA VAL A 230 21.23 -33.96 -13.91
C VAL A 230 20.10 -33.13 -14.56
N ILE A 231 19.05 -33.77 -15.06
CA ILE A 231 17.89 -33.07 -15.65
C ILE A 231 17.28 -32.10 -14.65
N ASN A 232 17.07 -32.51 -13.39
CA ASN A 232 16.57 -31.64 -12.35
C ASN A 232 17.51 -30.46 -12.02
N SER A 233 18.85 -30.75 -11.99
CA SER A 233 19.86 -29.71 -11.81
C SER A 233 19.82 -28.68 -12.94
N CYS A 234 19.77 -29.14 -14.18
CA CYS A 234 19.69 -28.31 -15.38
C CYS A 234 18.38 -27.53 -15.49
N ALA A 235 17.27 -28.15 -15.13
CA ALA A 235 15.94 -27.53 -15.11
C ALA A 235 15.91 -26.34 -14.11
N ARG A 236 16.43 -26.53 -12.92
CA ARG A 236 16.53 -25.49 -11.87
C ARG A 236 17.59 -24.44 -12.18
N GLY A 237 18.66 -24.81 -12.86
CA GLY A 237 19.76 -23.92 -13.20
C GLY A 237 19.52 -23.06 -14.45
N GLY A 238 18.38 -23.23 -15.12
CA GLY A 238 17.99 -22.38 -16.24
C GLY A 238 18.55 -22.84 -17.61
N LEU A 239 18.96 -24.12 -17.77
CA LEU A 239 19.32 -24.65 -19.09
C LEU A 239 18.13 -24.57 -20.03
N GLU A 240 18.32 -24.14 -21.27
CA GLU A 240 17.27 -24.05 -22.29
C GLU A 240 16.54 -25.39 -22.51
N TRP A 241 15.27 -25.30 -22.92
CA TRP A 241 14.39 -26.46 -23.07
C TRP A 241 14.96 -27.51 -24.03
N GLU A 242 15.54 -27.05 -25.13
CA GLU A 242 16.21 -27.93 -26.12
C GLU A 242 17.36 -28.75 -25.52
N GLY A 243 18.10 -28.15 -24.61
CA GLY A 243 19.15 -28.85 -23.86
C GLY A 243 18.60 -29.93 -22.92
N LEU A 244 17.45 -29.68 -22.29
CA LEU A 244 16.77 -30.70 -21.46
C LEU A 244 16.26 -31.86 -22.28
N LEU A 245 15.66 -31.58 -23.44
CA LEU A 245 15.24 -32.63 -24.42
C LEU A 245 16.46 -33.39 -24.95
N GLY A 246 17.58 -32.73 -25.16
CA GLY A 246 18.85 -33.36 -25.52
C GLY A 246 19.29 -34.41 -24.50
N LEU A 247 19.27 -34.08 -23.21
CA LEU A 247 19.60 -35.00 -22.11
C LEU A 247 18.60 -36.17 -22.03
N PHE A 248 17.30 -35.88 -22.25
CA PHE A 248 16.26 -36.93 -22.30
C PHE A 248 16.45 -37.88 -23.46
N ALA A 249 16.78 -37.36 -24.65
CA ALA A 249 17.08 -38.17 -25.82
C ALA A 249 18.36 -39.02 -25.64
N GLU A 250 19.37 -38.43 -25.03
CA GLU A 250 20.64 -39.08 -24.69
C GLU A 250 20.42 -40.28 -23.75
N MET A 251 19.62 -40.05 -22.67
CA MET A 251 19.24 -41.12 -21.74
C MET A 251 18.61 -42.31 -22.45
N ARG A 252 17.71 -42.06 -23.41
CA ARG A 252 17.06 -43.11 -24.22
C ARG A 252 18.03 -43.79 -25.18
N HIS A 253 18.95 -43.03 -25.76
CA HIS A 253 19.97 -43.58 -26.65
C HIS A 253 20.95 -44.53 -25.95
N GLU A 254 21.25 -44.24 -24.68
CA GLU A 254 22.08 -45.14 -23.82
C GLU A 254 21.29 -46.37 -23.33
N GLY A 255 20.04 -46.57 -23.78
CA GLY A 255 19.20 -47.69 -23.42
C GLY A 255 18.55 -47.59 -22.02
N ILE A 256 18.64 -46.43 -21.38
CA ILE A 256 18.03 -46.19 -20.07
C ILE A 256 16.60 -45.70 -20.30
N GLN A 257 15.61 -46.51 -19.92
CA GLN A 257 14.19 -46.14 -20.08
C GLN A 257 13.82 -45.06 -19.02
N PRO A 258 13.21 -43.94 -19.45
CA PRO A 258 12.68 -42.94 -18.53
C PRO A 258 11.60 -43.53 -17.63
N ASP A 259 11.58 -43.11 -16.37
CA ASP A 259 10.60 -43.48 -15.38
C ASP A 259 9.62 -42.33 -15.08
N LEU A 260 8.67 -42.56 -14.21
CA LEU A 260 7.70 -41.56 -13.73
C LEU A 260 8.41 -40.29 -13.22
N VAL A 261 9.55 -40.44 -12.49
CA VAL A 261 10.31 -39.33 -11.96
C VAL A 261 10.93 -38.46 -13.05
N THR A 262 11.41 -39.13 -14.14
CA THR A 262 11.98 -38.44 -15.31
C THR A 262 10.93 -37.53 -15.97
N TYR A 263 9.73 -38.07 -16.24
CA TYR A 263 8.64 -37.33 -16.87
C TYR A 263 8.14 -36.20 -15.95
N ASN A 264 7.94 -36.46 -14.65
CA ASN A 264 7.52 -35.46 -13.69
C ASN A 264 8.56 -34.31 -13.53
N THR A 265 9.85 -34.62 -13.63
CA THR A 265 10.90 -33.60 -13.62
C THR A 265 10.84 -32.69 -14.85
N LEU A 266 10.57 -33.24 -16.02
CA LEU A 266 10.40 -32.46 -17.25
C LEU A 266 9.10 -31.65 -17.22
N LEU A 267 7.99 -32.19 -16.74
CA LEU A 267 6.73 -31.46 -16.57
C LEU A 267 6.87 -30.29 -15.56
N CYS A 268 7.56 -30.52 -14.45
CA CYS A 268 7.87 -29.44 -13.49
C CYS A 268 8.73 -28.32 -14.15
N ALA A 269 9.68 -28.70 -15.03
CA ALA A 269 10.46 -27.75 -15.80
C ALA A 269 9.62 -26.95 -16.80
N CYS A 270 8.63 -27.58 -17.44
CA CYS A 270 7.65 -26.90 -18.28
C CYS A 270 6.82 -25.89 -17.49
N GLY A 271 6.31 -26.30 -16.32
CA GLY A 271 5.52 -25.44 -15.45
C GLY A 271 6.24 -24.20 -14.95
N SER A 272 7.53 -24.32 -14.62
CA SER A 272 8.36 -23.18 -14.20
C SER A 272 8.65 -22.17 -15.34
N ARG A 273 8.49 -22.58 -16.61
CA ARG A 273 8.81 -21.78 -17.81
C ARG A 273 7.59 -21.37 -18.62
N GLY A 274 6.40 -21.84 -18.26
CA GLY A 274 5.17 -21.60 -19.01
C GLY A 274 5.11 -22.28 -20.37
N LEU A 275 5.77 -23.44 -20.53
CA LEU A 275 5.83 -24.22 -21.78
C LEU A 275 4.67 -25.22 -21.85
N GLY A 276 3.47 -24.74 -22.25
CA GLY A 276 2.26 -25.56 -22.24
C GLY A 276 2.17 -26.60 -23.31
N ASP A 277 2.64 -26.30 -24.51
CA ASP A 277 2.56 -27.22 -25.66
C ASP A 277 3.60 -28.36 -25.52
N GLU A 278 4.75 -28.05 -24.95
CA GLU A 278 5.80 -28.98 -24.57
C GLU A 278 5.34 -29.92 -23.43
N ALA A 279 4.65 -29.36 -22.43
CA ALA A 279 4.08 -30.15 -21.33
C ALA A 279 3.07 -31.19 -21.88
N GLU A 280 2.21 -30.79 -22.84
CA GLU A 280 1.26 -31.71 -23.51
C GLU A 280 1.99 -32.78 -24.29
N MET A 281 3.07 -32.44 -25.00
CA MET A 281 3.90 -33.37 -25.71
C MET A 281 4.55 -34.40 -24.77
N ILE A 282 5.12 -33.95 -23.67
CA ILE A 282 5.74 -34.83 -22.65
C ILE A 282 4.69 -35.77 -22.04
N PHE A 283 3.50 -35.25 -21.72
CA PHE A 283 2.39 -36.05 -21.17
C PHE A 283 1.92 -37.13 -22.16
N ARG A 284 1.78 -36.80 -23.45
CA ARG A 284 1.48 -37.80 -24.48
C ARG A 284 2.58 -38.86 -24.58
N THR A 285 3.83 -38.44 -24.61
CA THR A 285 4.97 -39.37 -24.69
C THR A 285 5.01 -40.31 -23.48
N MET A 286 4.63 -39.83 -22.32
CA MET A 286 4.51 -40.62 -21.10
C MET A 286 3.42 -41.69 -21.23
N ASN A 287 2.23 -41.30 -21.71
CA ASN A 287 1.10 -42.21 -21.92
C ASN A 287 1.43 -43.25 -23.01
N GLU A 288 2.06 -42.87 -24.12
CA GLU A 288 2.55 -43.76 -25.18
C GLU A 288 3.60 -44.76 -24.66
N ALA A 289 4.41 -44.37 -23.70
CA ALA A 289 5.38 -45.23 -23.04
C ALA A 289 4.72 -46.21 -22.02
N GLY A 290 3.42 -46.09 -21.80
CA GLY A 290 2.64 -46.92 -20.85
C GLY A 290 2.92 -46.64 -19.40
N ILE A 291 3.44 -45.43 -19.07
CA ILE A 291 3.65 -45.00 -17.71
C ILE A 291 2.41 -44.29 -17.21
N VAL A 292 1.82 -44.81 -16.14
CA VAL A 292 0.60 -44.29 -15.56
C VAL A 292 0.90 -42.98 -14.81
N PRO A 293 0.19 -41.89 -15.13
CA PRO A 293 0.32 -40.61 -14.44
C PRO A 293 -0.03 -40.72 -12.95
N ASP A 294 0.72 -40.05 -12.10
CA ASP A 294 0.41 -39.90 -10.67
C ASP A 294 -0.18 -38.52 -10.34
N ILE A 295 -0.54 -38.33 -9.08
CA ILE A 295 -1.07 -37.04 -8.57
C ILE A 295 -0.12 -35.89 -8.89
N ASN A 296 1.22 -36.10 -8.78
CA ASN A 296 2.20 -35.07 -9.07
C ASN A 296 2.22 -34.71 -10.57
N THR A 297 2.07 -35.71 -11.46
CA THR A 297 1.98 -35.49 -12.90
C THR A 297 0.85 -34.54 -13.25
N TYR A 298 -0.34 -34.81 -12.76
CA TYR A 298 -1.52 -33.97 -12.98
C TYR A 298 -1.35 -32.59 -12.32
N THR A 299 -0.79 -32.51 -11.11
CA THR A 299 -0.52 -31.24 -10.43
C THR A 299 0.41 -30.35 -11.24
N TYR A 300 1.51 -30.87 -11.79
CA TYR A 300 2.41 -30.09 -12.66
C TYR A 300 1.74 -29.62 -13.96
N LEU A 301 0.88 -30.43 -14.55
CA LEU A 301 0.11 -30.04 -15.73
C LEU A 301 -0.92 -28.95 -15.40
N VAL A 302 -1.66 -29.11 -14.30
CA VAL A 302 -2.62 -28.13 -13.80
C VAL A 302 -1.91 -26.81 -13.48
N GLU A 303 -0.74 -26.84 -12.82
CA GLU A 303 0.08 -25.67 -12.55
C GLU A 303 0.56 -24.99 -13.85
N THR A 304 1.00 -25.77 -14.83
CA THR A 304 1.49 -25.26 -16.11
C THR A 304 0.38 -24.54 -16.88
N PHE A 305 -0.77 -25.19 -17.04
CA PHE A 305 -1.90 -24.63 -17.77
C PHE A 305 -2.63 -23.55 -16.98
N GLY A 306 -2.60 -23.61 -15.65
CA GLY A 306 -3.12 -22.56 -14.77
C GLY A 306 -2.38 -21.24 -14.97
N LYS A 307 -1.05 -21.27 -14.96
CA LYS A 307 -0.19 -20.07 -15.23
C LYS A 307 -0.38 -19.50 -16.65
N LEU A 308 -0.82 -20.33 -17.61
CA LEU A 308 -1.12 -19.93 -18.98
C LEU A 308 -2.58 -19.51 -19.19
N GLU A 309 -3.37 -19.45 -18.13
CA GLU A 309 -4.80 -19.10 -18.14
C GLU A 309 -5.65 -20.02 -19.08
N LYS A 310 -5.16 -21.22 -19.42
CA LYS A 310 -5.87 -22.21 -20.22
C LYS A 310 -6.86 -23.01 -19.36
N LEU A 311 -7.84 -22.31 -18.76
CA LEU A 311 -8.75 -22.85 -17.73
C LEU A 311 -9.57 -24.07 -18.17
N GLU A 312 -9.99 -24.13 -19.44
CA GLU A 312 -10.69 -25.28 -19.97
C GLU A 312 -9.85 -26.56 -19.92
N LYS A 313 -8.55 -26.46 -20.25
CA LYS A 313 -7.62 -27.60 -20.18
C LYS A 313 -7.43 -28.05 -18.74
N VAL A 314 -7.32 -27.11 -17.82
CA VAL A 314 -7.17 -27.41 -16.38
C VAL A 314 -8.41 -28.17 -15.86
N SER A 315 -9.62 -27.69 -16.19
CA SER A 315 -10.87 -28.37 -15.79
C SER A 315 -10.98 -29.78 -16.38
N ASN A 316 -10.53 -29.99 -17.63
CA ASN A 316 -10.54 -31.30 -18.25
C ASN A 316 -9.52 -32.27 -17.63
N LEU A 317 -8.30 -31.76 -17.28
CA LEU A 317 -7.27 -32.55 -16.61
C LEU A 317 -7.71 -33.02 -15.21
N LEU A 318 -8.44 -32.20 -14.46
CA LEU A 318 -8.97 -32.60 -13.16
C LEU A 318 -10.04 -33.71 -13.31
N LYS A 319 -10.92 -33.63 -14.32
CA LYS A 319 -11.91 -34.69 -14.61
C LYS A 319 -11.22 -35.99 -15.06
N GLU A 320 -10.15 -35.87 -15.86
CA GLU A 320 -9.34 -37.02 -16.24
C GLU A 320 -8.68 -37.67 -15.05
N MET A 321 -8.06 -36.87 -14.16
CA MET A 321 -7.45 -37.30 -12.91
C MET A 321 -8.46 -38.06 -12.03
N GLU A 322 -9.69 -37.52 -11.86
CA GLU A 322 -10.76 -38.17 -11.11
C GLU A 322 -11.20 -39.47 -11.78
N SER A 323 -11.30 -39.51 -13.12
CA SER A 323 -11.74 -40.69 -13.85
C SER A 323 -10.74 -41.85 -13.78
N GLU A 324 -9.44 -41.56 -13.62
CA GLU A 324 -8.38 -42.56 -13.44
C GLU A 324 -8.20 -42.98 -11.96
N GLY A 325 -9.06 -42.50 -11.07
CA GLY A 325 -9.05 -42.84 -9.64
C GLY A 325 -8.02 -42.09 -8.79
N ASN A 326 -7.37 -41.09 -9.36
CA ASN A 326 -6.51 -40.17 -8.66
C ASN A 326 -7.36 -39.05 -8.04
N VAL A 327 -7.58 -39.06 -6.72
CA VAL A 327 -8.35 -38.01 -6.04
C VAL A 327 -7.49 -36.76 -5.98
N PRO A 328 -7.97 -35.60 -6.52
CA PRO A 328 -7.25 -34.35 -6.42
C PRO A 328 -6.95 -33.98 -4.96
N ASP A 329 -5.72 -33.58 -4.70
CA ASP A 329 -5.31 -33.13 -3.38
C ASP A 329 -5.55 -31.62 -3.19
N ILE A 330 -5.32 -31.12 -1.99
CA ILE A 330 -5.46 -29.70 -1.64
C ILE A 330 -4.62 -28.81 -2.60
N THR A 331 -3.44 -29.31 -2.99
CA THR A 331 -2.53 -28.58 -3.87
C THR A 331 -3.12 -28.38 -5.26
N SER A 332 -3.67 -29.44 -5.85
CA SER A 332 -4.33 -29.41 -7.17
C SER A 332 -5.53 -28.46 -7.19
N TYR A 333 -6.37 -28.50 -6.14
CA TYR A 333 -7.50 -27.57 -6.01
C TYR A 333 -7.04 -26.11 -5.82
N ASN A 334 -6.01 -25.86 -5.00
CA ASN A 334 -5.50 -24.53 -4.78
C ASN A 334 -4.91 -23.91 -6.07
N VAL A 335 -4.17 -24.69 -6.87
CA VAL A 335 -3.65 -24.22 -8.16
C VAL A 335 -4.79 -23.84 -9.11
N LEU A 336 -5.87 -24.64 -9.14
CA LEU A 336 -7.04 -24.30 -9.97
C LEU A 336 -7.75 -23.03 -9.45
N LEU A 337 -7.91 -22.91 -8.13
CA LEU A 337 -8.46 -21.71 -7.50
C LEU A 337 -7.63 -20.48 -7.81
N GLU A 338 -6.29 -20.61 -7.76
CA GLU A 338 -5.35 -19.55 -8.08
C GLU A 338 -5.46 -19.12 -9.55
N ALA A 339 -5.59 -20.10 -10.48
CA ALA A 339 -5.80 -19.82 -11.89
C ALA A 339 -7.12 -19.07 -12.17
N TYR A 340 -8.22 -19.46 -11.50
CA TYR A 340 -9.49 -18.73 -11.58
C TYR A 340 -9.42 -17.38 -10.89
N ALA A 341 -8.63 -17.24 -9.81
CA ALA A 341 -8.42 -15.98 -9.15
C ALA A 341 -7.64 -14.98 -10.01
N HIS A 342 -6.65 -15.45 -10.77
CA HIS A 342 -5.94 -14.61 -11.73
C HIS A 342 -6.83 -14.15 -12.90
N SER A 343 -7.73 -15.02 -13.39
CA SER A 343 -8.70 -14.65 -14.43
C SER A 343 -9.87 -13.79 -13.93
N GLY A 344 -9.96 -13.56 -12.61
CA GLY A 344 -11.06 -12.80 -12.00
C GLY A 344 -12.41 -13.52 -11.97
N SER A 345 -12.45 -14.81 -12.24
CA SER A 345 -13.68 -15.60 -12.35
C SER A 345 -14.19 -16.10 -10.99
N ILE A 346 -14.91 -15.25 -10.26
CA ILE A 346 -15.41 -15.56 -8.90
C ILE A 346 -16.36 -16.76 -8.89
N LYS A 347 -17.27 -16.86 -9.85
CA LYS A 347 -18.28 -17.94 -9.89
C LYS A 347 -17.65 -19.32 -10.04
N GLU A 348 -16.69 -19.42 -10.92
CA GLU A 348 -15.94 -20.62 -11.23
C GLU A 348 -15.05 -21.01 -10.04
N ALA A 349 -14.35 -20.06 -9.44
CA ALA A 349 -13.55 -20.29 -8.24
C ALA A 349 -14.41 -20.82 -7.08
N MET A 350 -15.58 -20.24 -6.83
CA MET A 350 -16.50 -20.75 -5.80
C MET A 350 -17.10 -22.12 -6.17
N GLY A 351 -17.24 -22.42 -7.45
CA GLY A 351 -17.62 -23.76 -7.94
C GLY A 351 -16.57 -24.80 -7.54
N VAL A 352 -15.31 -24.51 -7.78
CA VAL A 352 -14.17 -25.36 -7.42
C VAL A 352 -14.05 -25.52 -5.90
N PHE A 353 -14.24 -24.45 -5.14
CA PHE A 353 -14.21 -24.48 -3.67
C PHE A 353 -15.29 -25.43 -3.11
N ARG A 354 -16.51 -25.35 -3.64
CA ARG A 354 -17.60 -26.29 -3.27
C ARG A 354 -17.32 -27.72 -3.70
N GLN A 355 -16.72 -27.94 -4.89
CA GLN A 355 -16.31 -29.27 -5.35
C GLN A 355 -15.27 -29.88 -4.42
N MET A 356 -14.25 -29.09 -4.01
CA MET A 356 -13.24 -29.47 -3.04
C MET A 356 -13.88 -29.95 -1.72
N GLN A 357 -14.81 -29.16 -1.18
CA GLN A 357 -15.54 -29.52 0.06
C GLN A 357 -16.38 -30.79 -0.13
N SER A 358 -17.08 -30.94 -1.27
CA SER A 358 -17.91 -32.13 -1.57
C SER A 358 -17.08 -33.40 -1.78
N ALA A 359 -15.85 -33.27 -2.27
CA ALA A 359 -14.89 -34.36 -2.40
C ALA A 359 -14.25 -34.76 -1.04
N GLY A 360 -14.61 -34.08 0.05
CA GLY A 360 -14.05 -34.34 1.39
C GLY A 360 -12.64 -33.78 1.58
N CYS A 361 -12.15 -32.98 0.64
CA CYS A 361 -10.88 -32.29 0.74
C CYS A 361 -11.08 -30.99 1.53
N MET A 362 -10.61 -30.96 2.79
CA MET A 362 -10.83 -29.80 3.67
C MET A 362 -9.96 -28.61 3.24
N PRO A 363 -10.55 -27.41 3.04
CA PRO A 363 -9.81 -26.20 2.73
C PRO A 363 -8.79 -25.84 3.82
N ASN A 364 -7.62 -25.37 3.43
CA ASN A 364 -6.60 -24.88 4.35
C ASN A 364 -6.47 -23.34 4.31
N ALA A 365 -5.60 -22.76 5.11
CA ALA A 365 -5.38 -21.31 5.17
C ALA A 365 -5.02 -20.73 3.79
N ALA A 366 -4.22 -21.45 2.97
CA ALA A 366 -3.87 -21.02 1.63
C ALA A 366 -5.11 -20.97 0.70
N THR A 367 -6.02 -21.96 0.81
CA THR A 367 -7.28 -21.98 0.04
C THR A 367 -8.13 -20.73 0.31
N TYR A 368 -8.33 -20.42 1.61
CA TYR A 368 -9.06 -19.21 2.01
C TYR A 368 -8.36 -17.95 1.58
N SER A 369 -7.03 -17.88 1.70
CA SER A 369 -6.23 -16.72 1.29
C SER A 369 -6.38 -16.38 -0.20
N ILE A 370 -6.42 -17.37 -1.08
CA ILE A 370 -6.66 -17.19 -2.52
C ILE A 370 -8.04 -16.56 -2.75
N LEU A 371 -9.08 -17.08 -2.11
CA LEU A 371 -10.44 -16.58 -2.26
C LEU A 371 -10.65 -15.19 -1.64
N LEU A 372 -10.06 -14.93 -0.45
CA LEU A 372 -10.09 -13.62 0.19
C LEU A 372 -9.45 -12.53 -0.70
N ASN A 373 -8.30 -12.85 -1.32
CA ASN A 373 -7.64 -11.97 -2.27
C ASN A 373 -8.49 -11.74 -3.53
N LEU A 374 -9.11 -12.79 -4.07
CA LEU A 374 -9.99 -12.70 -5.23
C LEU A 374 -11.19 -11.77 -4.96
N TYR A 375 -11.90 -11.96 -3.86
CA TYR A 375 -13.00 -11.09 -3.47
C TYR A 375 -12.56 -9.66 -3.21
N GLY A 376 -11.40 -9.49 -2.54
CA GLY A 376 -10.81 -8.18 -2.26
C GLY A 376 -10.52 -7.38 -3.53
N ARG A 377 -9.88 -8.00 -4.53
CA ARG A 377 -9.60 -7.34 -5.82
C ARG A 377 -10.86 -6.88 -6.57
N HIS A 378 -12.00 -7.54 -6.32
CA HIS A 378 -13.28 -7.16 -6.92
C HIS A 378 -14.12 -6.22 -6.04
N GLY A 379 -13.56 -5.72 -4.93
CA GLY A 379 -14.25 -4.81 -4.04
C GLY A 379 -15.43 -5.42 -3.28
N ARG A 380 -15.52 -6.76 -3.19
CA ARG A 380 -16.61 -7.48 -2.52
C ARG A 380 -16.29 -7.70 -1.04
N TYR A 381 -16.17 -6.62 -0.28
CA TYR A 381 -15.70 -6.63 1.10
C TYR A 381 -16.63 -7.37 2.07
N ASP A 382 -17.93 -7.40 1.81
CA ASP A 382 -18.90 -8.14 2.65
C ASP A 382 -18.68 -9.65 2.51
N ASP A 383 -18.44 -10.12 1.29
CA ASP A 383 -18.09 -11.53 1.06
C ASP A 383 -16.73 -11.92 1.67
N VAL A 384 -15.78 -10.97 1.71
CA VAL A 384 -14.49 -11.19 2.43
C VAL A 384 -14.75 -11.41 3.91
N ARG A 385 -15.63 -10.62 4.54
CA ARG A 385 -16.01 -10.80 5.96
C ARG A 385 -16.67 -12.17 6.20
N GLU A 386 -17.63 -12.52 5.33
CA GLU A 386 -18.35 -13.78 5.42
C GLU A 386 -17.41 -14.98 5.28
N LEU A 387 -16.53 -14.94 4.28
CA LEU A 387 -15.54 -16.01 4.04
C LEU A 387 -14.53 -16.15 5.20
N PHE A 388 -14.09 -15.04 5.79
CA PHE A 388 -13.20 -15.07 6.95
C PHE A 388 -13.90 -15.67 8.19
N LEU A 389 -15.18 -15.37 8.39
CA LEU A 389 -15.99 -16.00 9.44
C LEU A 389 -16.17 -17.50 9.17
N GLU A 390 -16.42 -17.91 7.90
CA GLU A 390 -16.48 -19.32 7.51
C GLU A 390 -15.18 -20.05 7.84
N MET A 391 -14.03 -19.45 7.55
CA MET A 391 -12.72 -20.00 7.89
C MET A 391 -12.58 -20.29 9.40
N LYS A 392 -12.98 -19.34 10.24
CA LYS A 392 -12.96 -19.49 11.70
C LYS A 392 -13.92 -20.59 12.21
N VAL A 393 -15.10 -20.66 11.61
CA VAL A 393 -16.11 -21.69 11.95
C VAL A 393 -15.66 -23.09 11.50
N SER A 394 -14.96 -23.18 10.37
CA SER A 394 -14.42 -24.45 9.85
C SER A 394 -13.20 -24.95 10.61
N ASN A 395 -12.85 -24.35 11.72
CA ASN A 395 -11.68 -24.69 12.56
C ASN A 395 -10.34 -24.63 11.79
N THR A 396 -10.27 -23.83 10.74
CA THR A 396 -9.04 -23.53 10.02
C THR A 396 -8.44 -22.27 10.64
N GLU A 397 -7.35 -22.42 11.37
CA GLU A 397 -6.71 -21.30 12.07
C GLU A 397 -6.10 -20.33 11.03
N PRO A 398 -6.47 -19.01 11.08
CA PRO A 398 -5.83 -18.02 10.23
C PRO A 398 -4.35 -17.87 10.61
N ASP A 399 -3.49 -17.85 9.61
CA ASP A 399 -2.06 -17.59 9.79
C ASP A 399 -1.72 -16.12 9.53
N ALA A 400 -0.45 -15.73 9.74
CA ALA A 400 0.01 -14.37 9.50
C ALA A 400 -0.21 -13.92 8.03
N SER A 401 -0.14 -14.85 7.08
CA SER A 401 -0.39 -14.56 5.66
C SER A 401 -1.85 -14.20 5.40
N THR A 402 -2.78 -14.93 6.00
CA THR A 402 -4.23 -14.64 5.93
C THR A 402 -4.55 -13.24 6.48
N TYR A 403 -3.99 -12.92 7.66
CA TYR A 403 -4.16 -11.58 8.25
C TYR A 403 -3.54 -10.49 7.38
N ASN A 404 -2.37 -10.70 6.77
CA ASN A 404 -1.76 -9.73 5.86
C ASN A 404 -2.63 -9.44 4.65
N ILE A 405 -3.25 -10.47 4.05
CA ILE A 405 -4.19 -10.31 2.94
C ILE A 405 -5.41 -9.50 3.37
N LEU A 406 -5.99 -9.80 4.52
CA LEU A 406 -7.15 -9.04 5.05
C LEU A 406 -6.79 -7.57 5.31
N ILE A 407 -5.63 -7.31 5.93
CA ILE A 407 -5.12 -5.96 6.18
C ILE A 407 -4.94 -5.20 4.88
N GLN A 408 -4.39 -5.85 3.86
CA GLN A 408 -4.23 -5.24 2.53
C GLN A 408 -5.58 -4.95 1.89
N VAL A 409 -6.46 -5.94 1.80
CA VAL A 409 -7.78 -5.84 1.15
C VAL A 409 -8.64 -4.75 1.80
N PHE A 410 -8.75 -4.73 3.12
CA PHE A 410 -9.53 -3.70 3.82
C PHE A 410 -8.82 -2.34 3.82
N GLY A 411 -7.47 -2.34 3.82
CA GLY A 411 -6.69 -1.10 3.69
C GLY A 411 -6.87 -0.43 2.32
N GLU A 412 -6.87 -1.21 1.24
CA GLU A 412 -7.16 -0.72 -0.12
C GLU A 412 -8.62 -0.29 -0.27
N GLY A 413 -9.54 -1.00 0.38
CA GLY A 413 -10.97 -0.69 0.40
C GLY A 413 -11.35 0.53 1.25
N GLY A 414 -10.42 1.13 1.99
CA GLY A 414 -10.70 2.28 2.86
C GLY A 414 -11.33 1.94 4.20
N TYR A 415 -11.42 0.66 4.58
CA TYR A 415 -11.94 0.19 5.87
C TYR A 415 -10.90 0.22 6.99
N PHE A 416 -10.23 1.36 7.16
CA PHE A 416 -9.05 1.51 8.03
C PHE A 416 -9.31 1.11 9.50
N ARG A 417 -10.50 1.33 10.03
CA ARG A 417 -10.84 0.93 11.41
C ARG A 417 -10.91 -0.59 11.57
N GLU A 418 -11.40 -1.29 10.55
CA GLU A 418 -11.44 -2.75 10.54
C GLU A 418 -10.03 -3.35 10.50
N VAL A 419 -9.12 -2.70 9.77
CA VAL A 419 -7.70 -3.10 9.77
C VAL A 419 -7.11 -3.06 11.18
N VAL A 420 -7.45 -2.05 11.99
CA VAL A 420 -7.01 -1.96 13.38
C VAL A 420 -7.65 -3.05 14.26
N THR A 421 -8.92 -3.41 14.01
CA THR A 421 -9.58 -4.51 14.75
C THR A 421 -8.94 -5.86 14.41
N LEU A 422 -8.64 -6.12 13.14
CA LEU A 422 -7.92 -7.33 12.71
C LEU A 422 -6.56 -7.49 13.39
N PHE A 423 -5.85 -6.40 13.62
CA PHE A 423 -4.60 -6.45 14.37
C PHE A 423 -4.80 -6.87 15.83
N ASN A 424 -5.83 -6.35 16.48
CA ASN A 424 -6.15 -6.76 17.85
C ASN A 424 -6.55 -8.24 17.90
N ASP A 425 -7.38 -8.71 16.95
CA ASP A 425 -7.77 -10.11 16.82
C ASP A 425 -6.54 -11.01 16.62
N MET A 426 -5.62 -10.62 15.72
CA MET A 426 -4.36 -11.34 15.48
C MET A 426 -3.52 -11.51 16.75
N VAL A 427 -3.43 -10.45 17.56
CA VAL A 427 -2.70 -10.47 18.84
C VAL A 427 -3.42 -11.33 19.88
N GLU A 428 -4.75 -11.27 19.93
CA GLU A 428 -5.57 -12.08 20.85
C GLU A 428 -5.49 -13.57 20.52
N GLU A 429 -5.45 -13.93 19.25
CA GLU A 429 -5.28 -15.30 18.76
C GLU A 429 -3.83 -15.82 18.86
N ASN A 430 -2.90 -15.02 19.40
CA ASN A 430 -1.47 -15.33 19.53
C ASN A 430 -0.77 -15.60 18.18
N VAL A 431 -1.25 -15.04 17.09
CA VAL A 431 -0.55 -15.04 15.81
C VAL A 431 0.48 -13.91 15.82
N GLU A 432 1.77 -14.24 15.72
CA GLU A 432 2.82 -13.24 15.79
C GLU A 432 2.85 -12.37 14.52
N PRO A 433 2.68 -11.03 14.65
CA PRO A 433 2.80 -10.12 13.52
C PRO A 433 4.23 -10.10 12.97
N ASN A 434 4.37 -10.19 11.66
CA ASN A 434 5.65 -10.07 10.97
C ASN A 434 5.87 -8.62 10.48
N MET A 435 7.02 -8.35 9.84
CA MET A 435 7.36 -7.03 9.29
C MET A 435 6.28 -6.53 8.31
N GLU A 436 5.82 -7.40 7.43
CA GLU A 436 4.79 -7.11 6.43
C GLU A 436 3.46 -6.71 7.07
N THR A 437 3.07 -7.41 8.14
CA THR A 437 1.88 -7.08 8.94
C THR A 437 1.96 -5.66 9.48
N TYR A 438 3.07 -5.30 10.13
CA TYR A 438 3.25 -3.96 10.69
C TYR A 438 3.27 -2.87 9.62
N GLU A 439 3.97 -3.10 8.50
CA GLU A 439 4.01 -2.17 7.39
C GLU A 439 2.62 -1.95 6.78
N GLY A 440 1.85 -3.03 6.55
CA GLY A 440 0.48 -2.94 6.03
C GLY A 440 -0.46 -2.18 6.97
N LEU A 441 -0.38 -2.48 8.27
CA LEU A 441 -1.17 -1.79 9.31
C LEU A 441 -0.88 -0.29 9.37
N ILE A 442 0.40 0.07 9.45
CA ILE A 442 0.83 1.47 9.54
C ILE A 442 0.47 2.22 8.24
N PHE A 443 0.63 1.57 7.08
CA PHE A 443 0.23 2.14 5.80
C PHE A 443 -1.29 2.43 5.73
N ALA A 444 -2.12 1.49 6.17
CA ALA A 444 -3.56 1.68 6.25
C ALA A 444 -3.94 2.81 7.23
N CYS A 445 -3.28 2.85 8.41
CA CYS A 445 -3.44 3.94 9.36
C CYS A 445 -3.00 5.29 8.76
N GLY A 446 -1.92 5.29 7.96
CA GLY A 446 -1.43 6.46 7.24
C GLY A 446 -2.49 7.03 6.31
N LYS A 447 -3.04 6.20 5.44
CA LYS A 447 -4.11 6.60 4.51
C LYS A 447 -5.40 7.02 5.23
N GLY A 448 -5.73 6.37 6.34
CA GLY A 448 -6.91 6.67 7.15
C GLY A 448 -6.77 7.85 8.11
N GLY A 449 -5.58 8.43 8.25
CA GLY A 449 -5.30 9.49 9.22
C GLY A 449 -5.41 9.04 10.69
N LEU A 450 -5.28 7.73 10.95
CA LEU A 450 -5.37 7.12 12.28
C LEU A 450 -4.02 7.21 13.01
N HIS A 451 -3.59 8.43 13.31
CA HIS A 451 -2.26 8.72 13.85
C HIS A 451 -1.98 8.10 15.21
N GLU A 452 -2.97 8.04 16.12
CA GLU A 452 -2.82 7.40 17.43
C GLU A 452 -2.61 5.87 17.30
N ASP A 453 -3.35 5.24 16.39
CA ASP A 453 -3.20 3.81 16.13
C ASP A 453 -1.86 3.51 15.45
N ALA A 454 -1.45 4.33 14.46
CA ALA A 454 -0.13 4.20 13.82
C ALA A 454 1.00 4.30 14.85
N LYS A 455 0.92 5.26 15.78
CA LYS A 455 1.87 5.40 16.88
C LYS A 455 1.88 4.19 17.80
N ARG A 456 0.70 3.67 18.18
CA ARG A 456 0.55 2.49 19.04
C ARG A 456 1.18 1.25 18.38
N ILE A 457 0.94 1.05 17.09
CA ILE A 457 1.49 -0.07 16.32
C ILE A 457 3.02 0.03 16.23
N LEU A 458 3.56 1.24 15.99
CA LEU A 458 5.01 1.48 15.95
C LEU A 458 5.66 1.17 17.32
N LEU A 459 5.02 1.55 18.42
CA LEU A 459 5.50 1.23 19.78
C LEU A 459 5.49 -0.28 20.03
N HIS A 460 4.39 -0.97 19.67
CA HIS A 460 4.28 -2.41 19.81
C HIS A 460 5.36 -3.14 18.98
N MET A 461 5.64 -2.67 17.76
CA MET A 461 6.71 -3.19 16.93
C MET A 461 8.08 -3.09 17.62
N ASN A 462 8.39 -1.95 18.22
CA ASN A 462 9.61 -1.75 19.00
C ASN A 462 9.67 -2.63 20.27
N GLU A 463 8.58 -2.80 20.98
CA GLU A 463 8.49 -3.66 22.18
C GLU A 463 8.74 -5.14 21.85
N LYS A 464 8.33 -5.58 20.66
CA LYS A 464 8.62 -6.93 20.14
C LYS A 464 10.05 -7.08 19.60
N GLY A 465 10.85 -6.00 19.61
CA GLY A 465 12.22 -6.02 19.09
C GLY A 465 12.33 -6.06 17.57
N VAL A 466 11.26 -5.76 16.86
CA VAL A 466 11.24 -5.63 15.40
C VAL A 466 11.65 -4.20 15.05
N VAL A 467 12.78 -4.04 14.36
CA VAL A 467 13.28 -2.71 13.97
C VAL A 467 12.39 -2.12 12.89
N PRO A 468 11.76 -0.93 13.09
CA PRO A 468 10.91 -0.33 12.10
C PRO A 468 11.64 0.01 10.81
N SER A 469 11.04 -0.35 9.69
CA SER A 469 11.56 -0.05 8.36
C SER A 469 11.27 1.40 7.95
N SER A 470 11.91 1.83 6.86
CA SER A 470 11.63 3.11 6.22
C SER A 470 10.15 3.26 5.85
N LYS A 471 9.51 2.19 5.38
CA LYS A 471 8.09 2.18 5.03
C LYS A 471 7.18 2.41 6.23
N ALA A 472 7.49 1.81 7.38
CA ALA A 472 6.74 2.02 8.60
C ALA A 472 6.77 3.50 9.04
N TYR A 473 7.95 4.12 9.07
CA TYR A 473 8.05 5.56 9.37
C TYR A 473 7.34 6.44 8.35
N THR A 474 7.40 6.08 7.05
CA THR A 474 6.68 6.81 6.00
C THR A 474 5.16 6.80 6.25
N GLY A 475 4.59 5.65 6.61
CA GLY A 475 3.18 5.56 6.94
C GLY A 475 2.79 6.36 8.20
N VAL A 476 3.66 6.40 9.22
CA VAL A 476 3.44 7.23 10.41
C VAL A 476 3.47 8.72 10.06
N VAL A 477 4.44 9.17 9.23
CA VAL A 477 4.51 10.55 8.72
C VAL A 477 3.24 10.90 7.95
N GLU A 478 2.74 9.99 7.12
CA GLU A 478 1.49 10.18 6.37
C GLU A 478 0.28 10.29 7.30
N ALA A 479 0.18 9.44 8.33
CA ALA A 479 -0.89 9.49 9.32
C ALA A 479 -0.94 10.83 10.06
N TYR A 480 0.21 11.34 10.50
CA TYR A 480 0.31 12.66 11.11
C TYR A 480 -0.03 13.77 10.10
N GLY A 481 0.41 13.63 8.85
CA GLY A 481 0.09 14.56 7.77
C GLY A 481 -1.40 14.67 7.48
N GLN A 482 -2.12 13.53 7.46
CA GLN A 482 -3.58 13.52 7.30
C GLN A 482 -4.30 14.21 8.48
N ALA A 483 -3.76 14.05 9.68
CA ALA A 483 -4.27 14.69 10.89
C ALA A 483 -3.85 16.17 11.05
N ALA A 484 -3.06 16.71 10.11
CA ALA A 484 -2.45 18.05 10.18
C ALA A 484 -1.55 18.27 11.42
N LEU A 485 -0.90 17.22 11.89
CA LEU A 485 0.06 17.23 12.99
C LEU A 485 1.48 17.29 12.42
N TYR A 486 1.86 18.46 11.93
CA TYR A 486 3.08 18.67 11.14
C TYR A 486 4.36 18.52 11.97
N GLU A 487 4.34 18.96 13.23
CA GLU A 487 5.47 18.85 14.15
C GLU A 487 5.75 17.39 14.50
N GLU A 488 4.70 16.62 14.78
CA GLU A 488 4.79 15.19 15.08
C GLU A 488 5.28 14.39 13.87
N ALA A 489 4.88 14.78 12.65
CA ALA A 489 5.38 14.18 11.41
C ALA A 489 6.91 14.42 11.27
N LEU A 490 7.38 15.63 11.56
CA LEU A 490 8.82 15.95 11.55
C LEU A 490 9.59 15.20 12.64
N VAL A 491 9.02 15.07 13.84
CA VAL A 491 9.61 14.29 14.94
C VAL A 491 9.74 12.82 14.52
N ALA A 492 8.70 12.22 13.92
CA ALA A 492 8.75 10.84 13.43
C ALA A 492 9.85 10.65 12.37
N PHE A 493 9.98 11.59 11.45
CA PHE A 493 11.05 11.60 10.45
C PHE A 493 12.45 11.68 11.07
N ASN A 494 12.66 12.56 12.07
CA ASN A 494 13.93 12.67 12.76
C ASN A 494 14.26 11.43 13.59
N THR A 495 13.25 10.83 14.27
CA THR A 495 13.42 9.58 15.02
C THR A 495 13.88 8.43 14.13
N MET A 496 13.38 8.38 12.89
CA MET A 496 13.84 7.42 11.89
C MET A 496 15.37 7.51 11.67
N HIS A 497 15.89 8.73 11.57
CA HIS A 497 17.33 8.96 11.44
C HIS A 497 18.12 8.51 12.67
N GLU A 498 17.59 8.77 13.87
CA GLU A 498 18.24 8.38 15.14
C GLU A 498 18.33 6.85 15.30
N VAL A 499 17.31 6.11 14.84
CA VAL A 499 17.27 4.63 14.84
C VAL A 499 18.18 4.04 13.77
N GLY A 500 18.73 4.86 12.85
CA GLY A 500 19.61 4.43 11.77
C GLY A 500 18.92 3.93 10.51
N SER A 501 17.61 4.09 10.41
CA SER A 501 16.86 3.82 9.19
C SER A 501 17.04 4.98 8.20
N LYS A 502 17.50 4.69 6.97
CA LYS A 502 17.75 5.74 5.97
C LYS A 502 16.43 6.14 5.29
N PRO A 503 16.11 7.46 5.24
CA PRO A 503 14.96 7.93 4.48
C PRO A 503 15.09 7.61 2.99
N THR A 504 13.99 7.16 2.41
CA THR A 504 13.86 6.93 0.97
C THR A 504 13.24 8.15 0.27
N VAL A 505 13.22 8.15 -1.05
CA VAL A 505 12.50 9.16 -1.85
C VAL A 505 11.03 9.27 -1.39
N GLU A 506 10.40 8.12 -1.12
CA GLU A 506 9.00 8.06 -0.66
C GLU A 506 8.82 8.74 0.70
N THR A 507 9.74 8.55 1.64
CA THR A 507 9.70 9.18 2.96
C THR A 507 9.80 10.70 2.85
N TYR A 508 10.75 11.20 2.03
CA TYR A 508 10.87 12.62 1.76
C TYR A 508 9.63 13.19 1.08
N ASN A 509 9.09 12.50 0.09
CA ASN A 509 7.88 12.93 -0.61
C ASN A 509 6.64 12.94 0.30
N SER A 510 6.48 11.95 1.18
CA SER A 510 5.40 11.92 2.17
C SER A 510 5.47 13.13 3.12
N LEU A 511 6.66 13.49 3.59
CA LEU A 511 6.86 14.66 4.44
C LEU A 511 6.64 15.97 3.67
N LEU A 512 7.17 16.09 2.44
CA LEU A 512 6.93 17.25 1.56
C LEU A 512 5.43 17.41 1.28
N HIS A 513 4.72 16.32 0.98
CA HIS A 513 3.29 16.34 0.76
C HIS A 513 2.50 16.76 2.02
N THR A 514 2.97 16.30 3.18
CA THR A 514 2.41 16.69 4.48
C THR A 514 2.52 18.21 4.68
N PHE A 515 3.69 18.79 4.44
CA PHE A 515 3.92 20.22 4.56
C PHE A 515 3.21 21.03 3.47
N ALA A 516 3.14 20.48 2.24
CA ALA A 516 2.41 21.11 1.14
C ALA A 516 0.92 21.31 1.48
N ARG A 517 0.28 20.31 2.10
CA ARG A 517 -1.12 20.42 2.58
C ARG A 517 -1.31 21.54 3.61
N GLY A 518 -0.30 21.84 4.38
CA GLY A 518 -0.31 22.92 5.36
C GLY A 518 0.11 24.29 4.82
N GLY A 519 0.55 24.36 3.57
CA GLY A 519 1.15 25.57 3.02
C GLY A 519 2.48 25.97 3.68
N LEU A 520 3.16 25.00 4.32
CA LEU A 520 4.41 25.16 5.06
C LEU A 520 5.60 25.13 4.09
N TYR A 521 5.67 26.15 3.23
CA TYR A 521 6.64 26.21 2.14
C TYR A 521 8.11 26.31 2.62
N LYS A 522 8.37 26.95 3.77
CA LYS A 522 9.74 27.08 4.31
C LYS A 522 10.28 25.73 4.80
N GLU A 523 9.43 24.99 5.49
CA GLU A 523 9.73 23.65 5.96
C GLU A 523 9.91 22.71 4.79
N SER A 524 9.04 22.82 3.75
CA SER A 524 9.18 22.06 2.51
C SER A 524 10.50 22.35 1.81
N GLU A 525 10.91 23.62 1.73
CA GLU A 525 12.19 24.03 1.14
C GLU A 525 13.39 23.44 1.91
N ALA A 526 13.33 23.44 3.25
CA ALA A 526 14.37 22.85 4.08
C ALA A 526 14.50 21.35 3.87
N ILE A 527 13.38 20.63 3.77
CA ILE A 527 13.35 19.18 3.50
C ILE A 527 13.86 18.87 2.08
N MET A 528 13.47 19.66 1.09
CA MET A 528 13.94 19.51 -0.29
C MET A 528 15.47 19.72 -0.39
N TRP A 529 16.01 20.65 0.38
CA TRP A 529 17.45 20.87 0.51
C TRP A 529 18.14 19.67 1.18
N GLN A 530 17.60 19.18 2.32
CA GLN A 530 18.11 18.01 3.06
C GLN A 530 18.11 16.75 2.19
N MET A 531 17.07 16.55 1.35
CA MET A 531 16.98 15.45 0.39
C MET A 531 18.18 15.49 -0.57
N GLY A 532 18.53 16.68 -1.09
CA GLY A 532 19.70 16.88 -1.96
C GLY A 532 21.02 16.59 -1.26
N GLU A 533 21.21 17.05 0.00
CA GLU A 533 22.40 16.80 0.81
C GLU A 533 22.61 15.31 1.12
N SER A 534 21.50 14.60 1.34
CA SER A 534 21.50 13.15 1.58
C SER A 534 21.79 12.32 0.32
N GLY A 535 21.99 12.97 -0.84
CA GLY A 535 22.23 12.31 -2.13
C GLY A 535 21.01 11.58 -2.69
N VAL A 536 19.81 11.88 -2.20
CA VAL A 536 18.54 11.31 -2.69
C VAL A 536 18.08 12.14 -3.87
N ALA A 537 17.91 11.52 -5.04
CA ALA A 537 17.48 12.21 -6.24
C ALA A 537 16.03 12.72 -6.10
N ARG A 538 15.82 14.00 -6.42
CA ARG A 538 14.50 14.60 -6.49
C ARG A 538 13.75 14.04 -7.68
N ASN A 539 12.50 13.69 -7.51
CA ASN A 539 11.64 13.18 -8.57
C ASN A 539 10.46 14.14 -8.82
N ARG A 540 9.60 13.77 -9.75
CA ARG A 540 8.40 14.53 -10.13
C ARG A 540 7.51 14.85 -8.92
N ASP A 541 7.28 13.87 -8.03
CA ASP A 541 6.42 14.04 -6.85
C ASP A 541 7.01 15.05 -5.86
N SER A 542 8.35 15.10 -5.74
CA SER A 542 9.05 16.09 -4.92
C SER A 542 8.78 17.51 -5.42
N PHE A 543 8.91 17.74 -6.74
CA PHE A 543 8.62 19.03 -7.36
C PHE A 543 7.14 19.40 -7.29
N ASN A 544 6.23 18.44 -7.54
CA ASN A 544 4.79 18.65 -7.41
C ASN A 544 4.41 19.10 -6.00
N SER A 545 4.97 18.46 -4.97
CA SER A 545 4.76 18.86 -3.57
C SER A 545 5.29 20.26 -3.28
N MET A 546 6.42 20.66 -3.85
CA MET A 546 6.96 22.02 -3.70
C MET A 546 6.10 23.07 -4.39
N ILE A 547 5.65 22.82 -5.63
CA ILE A 547 4.73 23.71 -6.35
C ILE A 547 3.45 23.91 -5.54
N GLU A 548 2.92 22.83 -4.97
CA GLU A 548 1.72 22.87 -4.13
C GLU A 548 1.96 23.63 -2.82
N ALA A 549 3.10 23.40 -2.13
CA ALA A 549 3.46 24.09 -0.90
C ALA A 549 3.57 25.60 -1.08
N PHE A 550 4.26 26.04 -2.12
CA PHE A 550 4.39 27.45 -2.46
C PHE A 550 3.05 28.06 -2.89
N GLY A 551 2.26 27.32 -3.69
CA GLY A 551 0.94 27.75 -4.14
C GLY A 551 -0.01 27.99 -2.97
N GLN A 552 -0.10 27.04 -2.02
CA GLN A 552 -0.93 27.17 -0.82
C GLN A 552 -0.39 28.23 0.15
N GLY A 553 0.93 28.38 0.23
CA GLY A 553 1.58 29.42 1.02
C GLY A 553 1.50 30.82 0.38
N GLY A 554 0.85 30.97 -0.77
CA GLY A 554 0.69 32.25 -1.47
C GLY A 554 1.98 32.81 -2.11
N GLN A 555 3.01 31.96 -2.26
CA GLN A 555 4.29 32.31 -2.87
C GLN A 555 4.30 31.88 -4.35
N PHE A 556 3.45 32.52 -5.16
CA PHE A 556 3.18 32.09 -6.53
C PHE A 556 4.41 32.15 -7.45
N GLU A 557 5.25 33.16 -7.31
CA GLU A 557 6.49 33.29 -8.08
C GLU A 557 7.48 32.13 -7.77
N ALA A 558 7.58 31.73 -6.50
CA ALA A 558 8.42 30.61 -6.11
C ALA A 558 7.87 29.27 -6.63
N ALA A 559 6.54 29.12 -6.68
CA ALA A 559 5.90 27.96 -7.27
C ALA A 559 6.23 27.82 -8.76
N ILE A 560 6.11 28.90 -9.54
CA ILE A 560 6.46 28.92 -10.96
C ILE A 560 7.96 28.66 -11.16
N LYS A 561 8.82 29.22 -10.29
CA LYS A 561 10.26 28.95 -10.33
C LYS A 561 10.56 27.45 -10.10
N SER A 562 9.86 26.81 -9.17
CA SER A 562 10.01 25.36 -8.91
C SER A 562 9.59 24.54 -10.14
N TYR A 563 8.56 24.93 -10.86
CA TYR A 563 8.17 24.31 -12.12
C TYR A 563 9.27 24.42 -13.18
N VAL A 564 9.86 25.59 -13.37
CA VAL A 564 11.00 25.80 -14.29
C VAL A 564 12.25 25.00 -13.85
N GLU A 565 12.48 24.86 -12.55
CA GLU A 565 13.58 24.02 -12.02
C GLU A 565 13.33 22.53 -12.31
N MET A 566 12.08 22.05 -12.25
CA MET A 566 11.69 20.70 -12.63
C MET A 566 12.01 20.40 -14.09
N GLU A 567 11.68 21.30 -15.01
CA GLU A 567 12.03 21.17 -16.44
C GLU A 567 13.55 21.12 -16.65
N LYS A 568 14.31 21.98 -15.96
CA LYS A 568 15.80 21.99 -16.01
C LYS A 568 16.39 20.68 -15.47
N ALA A 569 15.73 20.06 -14.50
CA ALA A 569 16.12 18.74 -13.95
C ALA A 569 15.74 17.58 -14.87
N ARG A 570 15.12 17.83 -16.02
CA ARG A 570 14.61 16.84 -16.98
C ARG A 570 13.58 15.89 -16.37
N CYS A 571 12.81 16.40 -15.44
CA CYS A 571 11.64 15.70 -14.91
C CYS A 571 10.44 16.15 -15.75
N ASP A 572 9.94 15.32 -16.65
CA ASP A 572 8.82 15.67 -17.52
C ASP A 572 7.55 15.90 -16.70
N PRO A 573 6.84 17.03 -16.88
CA PRO A 573 5.58 17.31 -16.20
C PRO A 573 4.52 16.26 -16.53
N ASP A 574 3.75 15.84 -15.52
CA ASP A 574 2.58 14.99 -15.69
C ASP A 574 1.28 15.82 -15.54
N GLU A 575 0.16 15.15 -15.69
CA GLU A 575 -1.17 15.76 -15.50
C GLU A 575 -1.27 16.49 -14.16
N ARG A 576 -0.75 15.88 -13.08
CA ARG A 576 -0.77 16.46 -11.72
C ARG A 576 0.07 17.73 -11.62
N THR A 577 1.23 17.75 -12.29
CA THR A 577 2.09 18.93 -12.37
C THR A 577 1.36 20.09 -13.04
N LEU A 578 0.78 19.83 -14.21
CA LEU A 578 0.07 20.85 -14.99
C LEU A 578 -1.17 21.38 -14.26
N GLU A 579 -1.90 20.51 -13.58
CA GLU A 579 -3.01 20.91 -12.70
C GLU A 579 -2.53 21.77 -11.51
N ALA A 580 -1.40 21.41 -10.89
CA ALA A 580 -0.84 22.18 -9.78
C ALA A 580 -0.41 23.58 -10.23
N VAL A 581 0.23 23.70 -11.40
CA VAL A 581 0.60 24.98 -12.01
C VAL A 581 -0.63 25.80 -12.37
N LEU A 582 -1.65 25.18 -13.00
CA LEU A 582 -2.92 25.84 -13.29
C LEU A 582 -3.57 26.39 -12.02
N ARG A 583 -3.55 25.63 -10.94
CA ARG A 583 -4.06 26.06 -9.62
C ARG A 583 -3.28 27.26 -9.08
N VAL A 584 -1.95 27.28 -9.26
CA VAL A 584 -1.10 28.42 -8.85
C VAL A 584 -1.49 29.67 -9.63
N TYR A 585 -1.62 29.61 -10.96
CA TYR A 585 -2.05 30.74 -11.78
C TYR A 585 -3.47 31.22 -11.39
N CYS A 586 -4.40 30.29 -11.21
CA CYS A 586 -5.76 30.62 -10.76
C CYS A 586 -5.78 31.29 -9.39
N SER A 587 -4.98 30.78 -8.43
CA SER A 587 -4.91 31.35 -7.07
C SER A 587 -4.23 32.72 -7.04
N ALA A 588 -3.28 32.96 -7.94
CA ALA A 588 -2.62 34.24 -8.15
C ALA A 588 -3.53 35.27 -8.83
N GLY A 589 -4.64 34.84 -9.43
CA GLY A 589 -5.53 35.69 -10.23
C GLY A 589 -4.97 36.04 -11.60
N LEU A 590 -4.00 35.28 -12.09
CA LEU A 590 -3.36 35.45 -13.40
C LEU A 590 -4.25 34.79 -14.46
N VAL A 591 -5.18 35.58 -15.03
CA VAL A 591 -6.27 35.07 -15.89
C VAL A 591 -5.75 34.57 -17.22
N ASP A 592 -4.90 35.35 -17.87
CA ASP A 592 -4.42 35.05 -19.23
C ASP A 592 -3.45 33.88 -19.20
N GLU A 593 -2.54 33.78 -18.21
CA GLU A 593 -1.63 32.67 -17.99
C GLU A 593 -2.39 31.38 -17.64
N SER A 594 -3.46 31.49 -16.85
CA SER A 594 -4.30 30.32 -16.54
C SER A 594 -5.02 29.75 -17.77
N LYS A 595 -5.46 30.64 -18.69
CA LYS A 595 -6.07 30.25 -19.96
C LYS A 595 -5.06 29.59 -20.90
N GLU A 596 -3.85 30.15 -20.99
CA GLU A 596 -2.75 29.56 -21.76
C GLU A 596 -2.37 28.16 -21.24
N GLN A 597 -2.20 28.04 -19.94
CA GLN A 597 -1.89 26.74 -19.31
C GLN A 597 -2.98 25.70 -19.57
N PHE A 598 -4.23 26.07 -19.51
CA PHE A 598 -5.35 25.20 -19.81
C PHE A 598 -5.38 24.74 -21.28
N GLN A 599 -5.03 25.64 -22.20
CA GLN A 599 -4.89 25.30 -23.62
C GLN A 599 -3.68 24.37 -23.86
N GLU A 600 -2.61 24.55 -23.12
CA GLU A 600 -1.42 23.68 -23.17
C GLU A 600 -1.79 22.25 -22.75
N ILE A 601 -2.53 22.08 -21.64
CA ILE A 601 -3.05 20.76 -21.19
C ILE A 601 -3.81 20.07 -22.33
N LYS A 602 -4.71 20.80 -23.00
CA LYS A 602 -5.47 20.26 -24.14
C LYS A 602 -4.59 19.94 -25.36
N SER A 603 -3.58 20.77 -25.64
CA SER A 603 -2.66 20.56 -26.77
C SER A 603 -1.81 19.30 -26.62
N LEU A 604 -1.52 18.89 -25.38
CA LEU A 604 -0.83 17.64 -25.03
C LEU A 604 -1.73 16.41 -25.13
N GLY A 605 -3.01 16.59 -25.51
CA GLY A 605 -3.98 15.50 -25.61
C GLY A 605 -4.54 15.04 -24.26
N ILE A 606 -4.23 15.75 -23.19
CA ILE A 606 -4.75 15.46 -21.84
C ILE A 606 -6.14 16.10 -21.75
N MET A 607 -7.14 15.30 -21.35
CA MET A 607 -8.50 15.82 -21.12
C MET A 607 -8.56 16.50 -19.75
N PRO A 608 -8.74 17.85 -19.68
CA PRO A 608 -8.84 18.51 -18.39
C PRO A 608 -10.00 17.95 -17.57
N ASN A 609 -9.77 17.68 -16.28
CA ASN A 609 -10.79 17.20 -15.40
C ASN A 609 -11.77 18.31 -14.94
N VAL A 610 -12.85 17.94 -14.29
CA VAL A 610 -13.88 18.89 -13.80
C VAL A 610 -13.27 19.95 -12.87
N MET A 611 -12.23 19.60 -12.11
CA MET A 611 -11.56 20.51 -11.20
C MET A 611 -10.85 21.66 -11.95
N CYS A 612 -10.20 21.37 -13.08
CA CYS A 612 -9.58 22.39 -13.93
C CYS A 612 -10.59 23.43 -14.43
N TYR A 613 -11.76 22.97 -14.89
CA TYR A 613 -12.85 23.85 -15.28
C TYR A 613 -13.36 24.71 -14.11
N CYS A 614 -13.54 24.11 -12.92
CA CYS A 614 -13.99 24.85 -11.73
C CYS A 614 -12.98 25.92 -11.32
N MET A 615 -11.68 25.64 -11.37
CA MET A 615 -10.65 26.62 -11.06
C MET A 615 -10.65 27.80 -12.04
N LEU A 616 -10.79 27.54 -13.34
CA LEU A 616 -10.89 28.59 -14.35
C LEU A 616 -12.17 29.41 -14.20
N LEU A 617 -13.31 28.77 -13.99
CA LEU A 617 -14.58 29.47 -13.73
C LEU A 617 -14.46 30.41 -12.52
N SER A 618 -13.79 29.95 -11.46
CA SER A 618 -13.54 30.76 -10.26
C SER A 618 -12.71 32.00 -10.56
N VAL A 619 -11.63 31.87 -11.32
CA VAL A 619 -10.73 32.99 -11.68
C VAL A 619 -11.39 33.96 -12.63
N HIS A 620 -12.06 33.49 -13.69
CA HIS A 620 -12.77 34.32 -14.62
C HIS A 620 -13.92 35.08 -13.95
N ALA A 621 -14.73 34.41 -13.11
CA ALA A 621 -15.81 35.04 -12.35
C ALA A 621 -15.29 36.10 -11.36
N LYS A 622 -14.17 35.84 -10.68
CA LYS A 622 -13.54 36.79 -9.74
C LYS A 622 -13.04 38.06 -10.44
N ASN A 623 -12.67 37.98 -11.72
CA ASN A 623 -12.15 39.08 -12.51
C ASN A 623 -13.18 39.64 -13.53
N ASP A 624 -14.48 39.34 -13.32
CA ASP A 624 -15.63 39.83 -14.12
C ASP A 624 -15.54 39.48 -15.62
N ARG A 625 -14.81 38.43 -15.99
CA ARG A 625 -14.69 37.89 -17.35
C ARG A 625 -15.85 36.95 -17.71
N TRP A 626 -17.05 37.48 -17.81
CA TRP A 626 -18.27 36.70 -17.98
C TRP A 626 -18.38 35.98 -19.34
N ASP A 627 -17.80 36.53 -20.39
CA ASP A 627 -17.77 35.88 -21.72
C ASP A 627 -16.98 34.58 -21.68
N ASP A 628 -15.80 34.58 -21.05
CA ASP A 628 -14.99 33.39 -20.86
C ASP A 628 -15.70 32.35 -19.96
N VAL A 629 -16.42 32.80 -18.92
CA VAL A 629 -17.24 31.94 -18.07
C VAL A 629 -18.32 31.21 -18.88
N HIS A 630 -19.02 31.94 -19.77
CA HIS A 630 -20.05 31.35 -20.62
C HIS A 630 -19.46 30.35 -21.63
N GLU A 631 -18.29 30.65 -22.19
CA GLU A 631 -17.57 29.75 -23.11
C GLU A 631 -17.21 28.43 -22.39
N LEU A 632 -16.59 28.51 -21.22
CA LEU A 632 -16.20 27.33 -20.41
C LEU A 632 -17.41 26.49 -19.99
N LEU A 633 -18.49 27.13 -19.53
CA LEU A 633 -19.72 26.40 -19.15
C LEU A 633 -20.39 25.73 -20.36
N ASN A 634 -20.35 26.37 -21.54
CA ASN A 634 -20.87 25.74 -22.75
C ASN A 634 -20.00 24.54 -23.16
N GLU A 635 -18.70 24.67 -23.04
CA GLU A 635 -17.77 23.55 -23.30
C GLU A 635 -18.03 22.36 -22.36
N MET A 636 -18.21 22.58 -21.05
CA MET A 636 -18.53 21.53 -20.10
C MET A 636 -19.81 20.76 -20.39
N VAL A 637 -20.82 21.40 -21.01
CA VAL A 637 -22.12 20.80 -21.33
C VAL A 637 -22.14 20.08 -22.67
N THR A 638 -21.10 20.20 -23.48
CA THR A 638 -21.05 19.55 -24.80
C THR A 638 -20.89 18.04 -24.69
N ASN A 639 -21.39 17.29 -25.68
CA ASN A 639 -21.25 15.83 -25.74
C ASN A 639 -19.82 15.31 -25.95
N LYS A 640 -18.83 16.20 -26.04
CA LYS A 640 -17.41 15.85 -26.22
C LYS A 640 -16.66 15.58 -24.90
N VAL A 641 -17.31 15.87 -23.75
CA VAL A 641 -16.73 15.69 -22.41
C VAL A 641 -17.48 14.62 -21.64
N SER A 642 -16.88 14.14 -20.55
CA SER A 642 -17.49 13.07 -19.75
C SER A 642 -18.82 13.48 -19.13
N ASN A 643 -19.63 12.48 -18.76
CA ASN A 643 -20.92 12.71 -18.10
C ASN A 643 -20.79 13.56 -16.83
N ALA A 644 -19.71 13.39 -16.07
CA ALA A 644 -19.44 14.19 -14.87
C ALA A 644 -19.33 15.69 -15.17
N HIS A 645 -18.62 16.08 -16.22
CA HIS A 645 -18.52 17.48 -16.65
C HIS A 645 -19.90 18.05 -17.02
N GLN A 646 -20.70 17.27 -17.75
CA GLN A 646 -22.03 17.71 -18.18
C GLN A 646 -22.96 17.94 -16.99
N VAL A 647 -22.97 17.02 -16.01
CA VAL A 647 -23.81 17.13 -14.82
C VAL A 647 -23.39 18.32 -13.96
N ILE A 648 -22.08 18.45 -13.67
CA ILE A 648 -21.58 19.58 -12.88
C ILE A 648 -21.77 20.91 -13.62
N GLY A 649 -21.52 20.96 -14.92
CA GLY A 649 -21.76 22.16 -15.74
C GLY A 649 -23.24 22.60 -15.75
N ARG A 650 -24.18 21.65 -15.85
CA ARG A 650 -25.62 21.91 -15.75
C ARG A 650 -26.02 22.35 -14.34
N MET A 651 -25.46 21.75 -13.31
CA MET A 651 -25.67 22.15 -11.92
C MET A 651 -25.24 23.60 -11.70
N ILE A 652 -24.09 23.99 -12.22
CA ILE A 652 -23.61 25.38 -12.14
C ILE A 652 -24.51 26.33 -12.98
N LYS A 653 -25.01 25.87 -14.13
CA LYS A 653 -25.97 26.66 -14.94
C LYS A 653 -27.32 26.83 -14.30
N GLY A 654 -27.73 25.96 -13.37
CA GLY A 654 -29.00 26.03 -12.69
C GLY A 654 -30.08 25.09 -13.19
N ASP A 655 -29.69 24.06 -13.93
CA ASP A 655 -30.62 23.07 -14.48
C ASP A 655 -31.08 22.03 -13.43
N TYR A 656 -30.43 21.97 -12.24
CA TYR A 656 -30.65 21.00 -11.18
C TYR A 656 -31.03 21.65 -9.84
N ASP A 657 -31.97 22.61 -9.83
CA ASP A 657 -32.37 23.27 -8.59
C ASP A 657 -33.40 22.45 -7.78
N ASP A 658 -34.12 21.54 -8.43
CA ASP A 658 -35.13 20.69 -7.79
C ASP A 658 -34.51 19.48 -7.13
N ASP A 659 -35.02 19.04 -5.98
CA ASP A 659 -34.49 17.91 -5.21
C ASP A 659 -34.48 16.60 -5.99
N SER A 660 -35.37 16.39 -6.94
CA SER A 660 -35.41 15.21 -7.82
C SER A 660 -34.25 15.17 -8.81
N ASN A 661 -33.79 16.33 -9.28
CA ASN A 661 -32.67 16.43 -10.20
C ASN A 661 -31.32 16.45 -9.46
N TRP A 662 -31.30 16.85 -8.18
CA TRP A 662 -30.10 16.88 -7.35
C TRP A 662 -29.55 15.47 -7.09
N GLN A 663 -30.37 14.43 -7.08
CA GLN A 663 -29.93 13.03 -6.96
C GLN A 663 -28.89 12.62 -8.01
N MET A 664 -28.92 13.19 -9.21
CA MET A 664 -27.92 12.93 -10.22
C MET A 664 -26.55 13.55 -9.85
N VAL A 665 -26.56 14.70 -9.19
CA VAL A 665 -25.35 15.36 -8.68
C VAL A 665 -24.76 14.55 -7.52
N GLU A 666 -25.60 14.06 -6.61
CA GLU A 666 -25.22 13.19 -5.51
C GLU A 666 -24.57 11.89 -6.03
N TYR A 667 -25.19 11.24 -7.03
CA TYR A 667 -24.62 10.06 -7.66
C TYR A 667 -23.20 10.29 -8.23
N ILE A 668 -22.98 11.45 -8.88
CA ILE A 668 -21.64 11.80 -9.38
C ILE A 668 -20.65 12.02 -8.23
N PHE A 669 -21.11 12.63 -7.13
CA PHE A 669 -20.28 12.82 -5.94
C PHE A 669 -19.92 11.50 -5.29
N ASP A 670 -20.87 10.56 -5.15
CA ASP A 670 -20.62 9.22 -4.64
C ASP A 670 -19.60 8.48 -5.50
N LYS A 671 -19.71 8.60 -6.82
CA LYS A 671 -18.77 8.01 -7.76
C LYS A 671 -17.36 8.57 -7.60
N PHE A 672 -17.18 9.88 -7.49
CA PHE A 672 -15.87 10.49 -7.23
C PHE A 672 -15.26 10.09 -5.89
N ASN A 673 -16.09 9.85 -4.88
CA ASN A 673 -15.61 9.42 -3.57
C ASN A 673 -15.25 7.93 -3.55
N SER A 674 -15.97 7.07 -4.30
CA SER A 674 -15.74 5.62 -4.37
C SER A 674 -14.52 5.22 -5.21
N GLU A 675 -14.10 6.03 -6.17
CA GLU A 675 -12.94 5.76 -7.03
C GLU A 675 -11.58 5.92 -6.33
N GLY A 676 -11.57 6.18 -5.00
CA GLY A 676 -10.36 6.10 -4.14
C GLY A 676 -9.23 7.08 -4.45
N CYS A 677 -9.44 7.93 -5.41
CA CYS A 677 -8.43 8.89 -5.89
C CYS A 677 -8.33 10.10 -5.00
N GLY A 678 -7.95 10.22 -3.80
CA GLY A 678 -7.62 11.43 -2.99
C GLY A 678 -8.02 12.83 -3.56
N LEU A 679 -8.74 12.87 -4.67
CA LEU A 679 -9.22 14.03 -5.41
C LEU A 679 -10.43 14.70 -4.74
N GLY A 680 -11.17 13.98 -3.88
CA GLY A 680 -12.42 14.47 -3.30
C GLY A 680 -12.26 15.83 -2.64
N PHE A 681 -11.30 15.99 -1.76
CA PHE A 681 -11.06 17.25 -1.05
C PHE A 681 -10.71 18.42 -2.01
N ARG A 682 -9.84 18.17 -3.00
CA ARG A 682 -9.40 19.19 -3.96
C ARG A 682 -10.53 19.59 -4.91
N PHE A 683 -11.29 18.62 -5.36
CA PHE A 683 -12.44 18.82 -6.22
C PHE A 683 -13.51 19.68 -5.53
N TYR A 684 -13.90 19.31 -4.29
CA TYR A 684 -14.90 20.08 -3.55
C TYR A 684 -14.44 21.51 -3.26
N ASN A 685 -13.16 21.72 -2.95
CA ASN A 685 -12.60 23.05 -2.78
C ASN A 685 -12.70 23.89 -4.06
N ALA A 686 -12.36 23.32 -5.22
CA ALA A 686 -12.44 24.04 -6.49
C ALA A 686 -13.90 24.34 -6.88
N LEU A 687 -14.80 23.39 -6.63
CA LEU A 687 -16.22 23.57 -6.91
C LEU A 687 -16.87 24.62 -5.99
N LEU A 688 -16.57 24.58 -4.69
CA LEU A 688 -17.03 25.59 -3.73
C LEU A 688 -16.50 26.99 -4.07
N ASP A 689 -15.25 27.08 -4.50
CA ASP A 689 -14.64 28.31 -4.94
C ASP A 689 -15.33 28.87 -6.18
N ALA A 690 -15.60 28.04 -7.19
CA ALA A 690 -16.32 28.43 -8.39
C ALA A 690 -17.76 28.90 -8.06
N LEU A 691 -18.52 28.13 -7.28
CA LEU A 691 -19.88 28.49 -6.89
C LEU A 691 -19.93 29.79 -6.08
N TRP A 692 -18.96 30.01 -5.19
CA TRP A 692 -18.87 31.24 -4.39
C TRP A 692 -18.68 32.46 -5.28
N TRP A 693 -17.70 32.44 -6.18
CA TRP A 693 -17.41 33.56 -7.06
C TRP A 693 -18.44 33.78 -8.16
N LEU A 694 -19.18 32.74 -8.53
CA LEU A 694 -20.37 32.83 -9.39
C LEU A 694 -21.63 33.33 -8.65
N GLY A 695 -21.52 33.65 -7.36
CA GLY A 695 -22.60 34.18 -6.56
C GLY A 695 -23.67 33.15 -6.12
N GLN A 696 -23.40 31.85 -6.33
CA GLN A 696 -24.36 30.74 -6.09
C GLN A 696 -24.24 30.18 -4.68
N LYS A 697 -24.48 31.00 -3.66
CA LYS A 697 -24.25 30.66 -2.24
C LYS A 697 -25.07 29.48 -1.75
N GLU A 698 -26.34 29.36 -2.18
CA GLU A 698 -27.23 28.26 -1.77
C GLU A 698 -26.71 26.91 -2.28
N ARG A 699 -26.27 26.86 -3.54
CA ARG A 699 -25.69 25.64 -4.10
C ARG A 699 -24.33 25.31 -3.45
N ALA A 700 -23.52 26.32 -3.15
CA ALA A 700 -22.29 26.12 -2.38
C ALA A 700 -22.57 25.52 -1.00
N ALA A 701 -23.66 25.95 -0.32
CA ALA A 701 -24.05 25.36 0.95
C ALA A 701 -24.52 23.91 0.82
N ARG A 702 -25.29 23.55 -0.23
CA ARG A 702 -25.68 22.17 -0.51
C ARG A 702 -24.45 21.29 -0.77
N VAL A 703 -23.54 21.70 -1.64
CA VAL A 703 -22.30 20.99 -1.95
C VAL A 703 -21.43 20.81 -0.70
N LEU A 704 -21.35 21.83 0.17
CA LEU A 704 -20.61 21.74 1.42
C LEU A 704 -21.22 20.70 2.37
N ASN A 705 -22.53 20.62 2.46
CA ASN A 705 -23.24 19.64 3.27
C ASN A 705 -22.97 18.22 2.77
N GLU A 706 -22.97 17.99 1.45
CA GLU A 706 -22.62 16.69 0.88
C GLU A 706 -21.16 16.32 1.17
N ALA A 707 -20.24 17.25 0.97
CA ALA A 707 -18.84 17.01 1.29
C ALA A 707 -18.61 16.66 2.78
N THR A 708 -19.38 17.26 3.70
CA THR A 708 -19.31 16.94 5.13
C THR A 708 -19.95 15.59 5.47
N LYS A 709 -21.02 15.16 4.79
CA LYS A 709 -21.61 13.82 4.93
C LYS A 709 -20.60 12.73 4.54
N HIS A 710 -19.83 12.95 3.48
CA HIS A 710 -18.78 12.04 3.04
C HIS A 710 -17.51 12.09 3.89
N GLY A 711 -17.48 12.90 4.97
CA GLY A 711 -16.34 12.96 5.88
C GLY A 711 -15.10 13.64 5.34
N LEU A 712 -15.17 14.37 4.22
CA LEU A 712 -14.02 15.03 3.57
C LEU A 712 -13.48 16.23 4.35
N PHE A 713 -14.33 16.85 5.16
CA PHE A 713 -13.97 17.94 6.06
C PHE A 713 -14.22 17.53 7.51
N PRO A 714 -13.43 16.57 8.06
CA PRO A 714 -13.59 16.13 9.42
C PRO A 714 -13.35 17.34 10.35
N GLU A 715 -14.26 17.53 11.32
CA GLU A 715 -14.16 18.61 12.30
C GLU A 715 -14.33 20.05 11.75
N LEU A 716 -14.88 20.21 10.55
CA LEU A 716 -15.18 21.53 9.98
C LEU A 716 -15.99 22.39 10.95
N PHE A 717 -17.04 21.84 11.54
CA PHE A 717 -17.88 22.50 12.54
C PHE A 717 -17.76 21.82 13.89
N ARG A 718 -17.06 22.45 14.81
CA ARG A 718 -16.93 21.95 16.20
C ARG A 718 -17.83 22.72 17.14
N LYS A 719 -18.65 22.00 17.90
CA LYS A 719 -19.54 22.56 18.91
C LYS A 719 -19.18 22.00 20.29
N SER A 720 -18.80 22.88 21.22
CA SER A 720 -18.66 22.55 22.63
C SER A 720 -19.48 23.52 23.47
N LYS A 721 -19.66 23.25 24.77
CA LYS A 721 -20.39 24.14 25.67
C LYS A 721 -19.76 25.54 25.78
N LEU A 722 -18.43 25.63 25.58
CA LEU A 722 -17.69 26.88 25.73
C LEU A 722 -17.40 27.55 24.38
N MET A 723 -17.10 26.77 23.34
CA MET A 723 -16.61 27.29 22.06
C MET A 723 -17.26 26.58 20.87
N TRP A 724 -17.70 27.38 19.92
CA TRP A 724 -18.04 26.89 18.59
C TRP A 724 -17.02 27.43 17.61
N SER A 725 -16.54 26.53 16.73
CA SER A 725 -15.55 26.91 15.73
C SER A 725 -15.85 26.29 14.36
N VAL A 726 -15.49 27.05 13.33
CA VAL A 726 -15.38 26.56 11.95
C VAL A 726 -13.90 26.53 11.58
N ASP A 727 -13.46 25.43 11.02
CA ASP A 727 -12.06 25.18 10.69
C ASP A 727 -11.84 25.21 9.16
N VAL A 728 -11.29 26.32 8.68
CA VAL A 728 -11.10 26.58 7.25
C VAL A 728 -9.64 26.54 6.81
N HIS A 729 -8.72 26.05 7.64
CA HIS A 729 -7.28 26.09 7.38
C HIS A 729 -6.82 25.31 6.14
N ARG A 730 -7.64 24.40 5.64
CA ARG A 730 -7.37 23.57 4.44
C ARG A 730 -8.20 23.98 3.22
N MET A 731 -9.02 25.01 3.33
CA MET A 731 -9.97 25.37 2.28
C MET A 731 -9.41 26.43 1.32
N SER A 732 -9.92 26.44 0.10
CA SER A 732 -9.76 27.58 -0.82
C SER A 732 -10.44 28.83 -0.24
N VAL A 733 -10.16 29.98 -0.79
CA VAL A 733 -10.75 31.25 -0.33
C VAL A 733 -12.27 31.20 -0.43
N GLY A 734 -12.84 30.81 -1.58
CA GLY A 734 -14.28 30.72 -1.76
C GLY A 734 -14.92 29.62 -0.91
N GLY A 735 -14.26 28.45 -0.79
CA GLY A 735 -14.71 27.37 0.08
C GLY A 735 -14.73 27.77 1.56
N ALA A 736 -13.71 28.52 2.02
CA ALA A 736 -13.64 29.07 3.37
C ALA A 736 -14.78 30.07 3.64
N LEU A 737 -15.02 30.99 2.68
CA LEU A 737 -16.10 31.97 2.81
C LEU A 737 -17.49 31.34 2.79
N ALA A 738 -17.71 30.31 1.96
CA ALA A 738 -18.93 29.52 1.95
C ALA A 738 -19.16 28.82 3.31
N SER A 739 -18.10 28.20 3.87
CA SER A 739 -18.19 27.53 5.17
C SER A 739 -18.47 28.47 6.31
N ILE A 740 -17.83 29.66 6.34
CA ILE A 740 -18.08 30.71 7.33
C ILE A 740 -19.52 31.22 7.20
N SER A 741 -20.02 31.43 5.97
CA SER A 741 -21.40 31.87 5.74
C SER A 741 -22.43 30.86 6.27
N VAL A 742 -22.27 29.57 5.96
CA VAL A 742 -23.13 28.50 6.49
C VAL A 742 -23.08 28.43 8.01
N TRP A 743 -21.87 28.55 8.58
CA TRP A 743 -21.69 28.53 10.04
C TRP A 743 -22.35 29.72 10.74
N LEU A 744 -22.27 30.92 10.16
CA LEU A 744 -22.90 32.13 10.68
C LEU A 744 -24.45 32.02 10.58
N ASN A 745 -24.96 31.50 9.46
CA ASN A 745 -26.39 31.27 9.29
C ASN A 745 -26.93 30.29 10.35
N ASN A 746 -26.23 29.18 10.58
CA ASN A 746 -26.56 28.23 11.63
C ASN A 746 -26.58 28.87 13.03
N MET A 747 -25.65 29.79 13.33
CA MET A 747 -25.61 30.51 14.62
C MET A 747 -26.80 31.50 14.74
N TYR A 748 -27.11 32.15 13.64
CA TYR A 748 -28.26 33.08 13.60
C TYR A 748 -29.57 32.33 13.81
N ASP A 749 -29.79 31.21 13.12
CA ASP A 749 -31.01 30.40 13.28
C ASP A 749 -31.13 29.83 14.70
N MET A 750 -30.05 29.44 15.33
CA MET A 750 -30.05 29.00 16.74
C MET A 750 -30.36 30.15 17.70
N PHE A 751 -29.86 31.33 17.45
CA PHE A 751 -30.12 32.52 18.25
C PHE A 751 -31.59 32.96 18.14
N THR A 752 -32.16 32.97 16.95
CA THR A 752 -33.57 33.29 16.70
C THR A 752 -34.54 32.27 17.31
N ASN A 753 -34.13 31.00 17.38
CA ASN A 753 -34.86 29.92 18.05
C ASN A 753 -34.67 29.91 19.58
N GLY A 754 -34.03 30.93 20.17
CA GLY A 754 -33.86 31.09 21.62
C GLY A 754 -32.82 30.18 22.26
N MET A 755 -31.95 29.55 21.46
CA MET A 755 -30.88 28.71 22.00
C MET A 755 -29.69 29.54 22.48
N ASP A 756 -28.98 29.00 23.48
CA ASP A 756 -27.81 29.65 24.05
C ASP A 756 -26.61 29.64 23.09
N LEU A 757 -26.08 30.85 22.83
CA LEU A 757 -24.85 31.01 22.07
C LEU A 757 -23.62 30.57 22.88
N PRO A 758 -22.52 30.14 22.23
CA PRO A 758 -21.27 29.77 22.89
C PRO A 758 -20.62 30.97 23.60
N GLN A 759 -19.75 30.71 24.56
CA GLN A 759 -18.95 31.77 25.19
C GLN A 759 -17.96 32.39 24.22
N LEU A 760 -17.44 31.59 23.29
CA LEU A 760 -16.48 31.95 22.27
C LEU A 760 -16.89 31.38 20.90
N ALA A 761 -16.91 32.22 19.90
CA ALA A 761 -17.03 31.84 18.48
C ALA A 761 -15.64 32.00 17.82
N ALA A 762 -15.18 31.02 17.06
CA ALA A 762 -13.83 31.05 16.49
C ALA A 762 -13.81 30.54 15.03
N VAL A 763 -13.10 31.24 14.16
CA VAL A 763 -12.72 30.78 12.82
C VAL A 763 -11.26 30.38 12.87
N VAL A 764 -10.95 29.11 12.62
CA VAL A 764 -9.58 28.58 12.60
C VAL A 764 -9.06 28.68 11.18
N VAL A 765 -8.11 29.55 10.94
CA VAL A 765 -7.54 29.82 9.61
C VAL A 765 -6.18 29.15 9.41
N VAL A 766 -5.48 28.86 10.50
CA VAL A 766 -4.18 28.16 10.49
C VAL A 766 -4.03 27.33 11.77
N ARG A 767 -3.30 26.23 11.70
CA ARG A 767 -2.91 25.37 12.83
C ARG A 767 -1.39 25.26 12.95
N GLY A 768 -0.89 24.83 14.10
CA GLY A 768 0.52 24.54 14.36
C GLY A 768 1.34 25.78 14.72
N GLU A 769 2.66 25.75 14.50
CA GLU A 769 3.57 26.83 14.86
C GLU A 769 3.25 28.18 14.18
N MET A 770 2.68 28.14 13.00
CA MET A 770 2.22 29.32 12.27
C MET A 770 1.11 30.09 13.02
N GLU A 771 0.42 29.50 13.99
CA GLU A 771 -0.57 30.20 14.82
C GLU A 771 0.01 31.41 15.57
N LYS A 772 1.31 31.40 15.87
CA LYS A 772 2.03 32.47 16.57
C LYS A 772 2.67 33.47 15.61
N SER A 773 2.77 33.17 14.33
CA SER A 773 3.44 34.02 13.33
C SER A 773 2.60 35.23 12.95
N SER A 774 3.25 36.37 12.71
CA SER A 774 2.60 37.56 12.17
C SER A 774 2.18 37.38 10.70
N ILE A 775 2.84 36.46 9.98
CA ILE A 775 2.58 36.15 8.58
C ILE A 775 1.20 35.50 8.38
N THR A 776 0.66 34.86 9.40
CA THR A 776 -0.67 34.21 9.35
C THR A 776 -1.79 35.15 8.89
N ARG A 777 -1.71 36.43 9.25
CA ARG A 777 -2.70 37.43 8.84
C ARG A 777 -2.65 37.78 7.36
N GLU A 778 -1.53 37.52 6.72
CA GLU A 778 -1.28 37.84 5.32
C GLU A 778 -1.67 36.70 4.38
N LEU A 779 -1.96 35.52 4.94
CA LEU A 779 -2.40 34.37 4.15
C LEU A 779 -3.74 34.69 3.46
N PRO A 780 -3.93 34.30 2.19
CA PRO A 780 -5.11 34.62 1.39
C PRO A 780 -6.42 34.28 2.09
N VAL A 781 -6.52 33.09 2.68
CA VAL A 781 -7.72 32.63 3.38
C VAL A 781 -7.99 33.45 4.67
N ALA A 782 -6.94 33.72 5.46
CA ALA A 782 -7.08 34.51 6.69
C ALA A 782 -7.51 35.94 6.41
N LYS A 783 -6.91 36.56 5.39
CA LYS A 783 -7.24 37.93 4.95
C LYS A 783 -8.67 37.99 4.41
N ALA A 784 -9.06 37.04 3.55
CA ALA A 784 -10.42 36.97 3.01
C ALA A 784 -11.48 36.72 4.09
N ALA A 785 -11.24 35.77 5.00
CA ALA A 785 -12.12 35.47 6.12
C ALA A 785 -12.32 36.69 7.04
N TYR A 786 -11.23 37.40 7.37
CA TYR A 786 -11.30 38.62 8.19
C TYR A 786 -12.01 39.76 7.50
N SER A 787 -11.75 40.01 6.22
CA SER A 787 -12.48 41.03 5.42
C SER A 787 -13.96 40.69 5.35
N PHE A 788 -14.31 39.45 5.01
CA PHE A 788 -15.70 38.99 4.93
C PHE A 788 -16.48 39.20 6.23
N LEU A 789 -15.87 38.84 7.38
CA LEU A 789 -16.47 39.09 8.68
C LEU A 789 -16.67 40.57 8.96
N LYS A 790 -15.74 41.40 8.57
CA LYS A 790 -15.81 42.84 8.75
C LYS A 790 -16.84 43.50 7.85
N ASP A 791 -16.91 43.09 6.58
CA ASP A 791 -17.82 43.64 5.58
C ASP A 791 -19.30 43.28 5.86
N ASN A 792 -19.53 42.15 6.56
CA ASN A 792 -20.87 41.74 7.01
C ASN A 792 -21.25 42.30 8.40
N ALA A 793 -20.73 43.46 8.77
CA ALA A 793 -20.99 44.12 10.07
C ALA A 793 -20.58 43.29 11.31
N LEU A 794 -19.78 42.26 11.16
CA LEU A 794 -19.23 41.44 12.25
C LEU A 794 -17.85 41.95 12.72
N SER A 795 -17.72 43.28 12.87
CA SER A 795 -16.46 43.91 13.25
C SER A 795 -15.95 43.53 14.64
N SER A 796 -16.75 42.82 15.41
CA SER A 796 -16.43 42.27 16.73
C SER A 796 -15.50 41.04 16.67
N PHE A 797 -15.31 40.44 15.48
CA PHE A 797 -14.34 39.40 15.30
C PHE A 797 -12.94 39.94 15.14
N CYS A 798 -11.97 39.41 15.89
CA CYS A 798 -10.58 39.88 15.87
C CYS A 798 -9.59 38.76 16.05
N PHE A 799 -8.34 38.96 15.58
CA PHE A 799 -7.23 38.09 15.90
C PHE A 799 -6.75 38.32 17.32
N PRO A 800 -6.78 37.32 18.21
CA PRO A 800 -6.25 37.45 19.54
C PRO A 800 -4.71 37.60 19.54
N GLY A 801 -4.17 38.30 20.52
CA GLY A 801 -2.73 38.52 20.61
C GLY A 801 -1.93 37.23 20.86
N TRP A 802 -2.57 36.25 21.51
CA TRP A 802 -1.97 34.98 21.91
C TRP A 802 -2.03 33.90 20.82
N ASN A 803 -2.95 34.02 19.86
CA ASN A 803 -3.08 33.07 18.75
C ASN A 803 -3.55 33.80 17.48
N LYS A 804 -2.68 33.92 16.51
CA LYS A 804 -2.96 34.60 15.24
C LYS A 804 -3.56 33.69 14.18
N GLY A 805 -3.59 32.38 14.41
CA GLY A 805 -4.22 31.39 13.56
C GLY A 805 -5.74 31.28 13.72
N ARG A 806 -6.32 32.12 14.61
CA ARG A 806 -7.77 32.13 14.88
C ARG A 806 -8.33 33.53 14.85
N ILE A 807 -9.53 33.67 14.31
CA ILE A 807 -10.32 34.89 14.41
C ILE A 807 -11.43 34.59 15.43
N ILE A 808 -11.53 35.35 16.51
CA ILE A 808 -12.43 35.07 17.63
C ILE A 808 -13.41 36.21 17.90
N CYS A 809 -14.57 35.84 18.44
CA CYS A 809 -15.58 36.75 18.95
C CYS A 809 -16.16 36.23 20.28
N HIS A 810 -16.28 37.07 21.28
CA HIS A 810 -16.83 36.71 22.58
C HIS A 810 -18.37 36.87 22.63
N ARG A 811 -19.04 36.01 23.42
CA ARG A 811 -20.51 35.93 23.53
C ARG A 811 -21.22 37.32 23.66
N PRO A 812 -20.78 38.28 24.51
CA PRO A 812 -21.49 39.56 24.63
C PRO A 812 -21.45 40.39 23.35
N GLN A 813 -20.33 40.31 22.62
CA GLN A 813 -20.16 40.99 21.34
C GLN A 813 -20.96 40.28 20.25
N LEU A 814 -20.93 38.94 20.23
CA LEU A 814 -21.68 38.13 19.31
C LEU A 814 -23.20 38.33 19.42
N LYS A 815 -23.72 38.40 20.67
CA LYS A 815 -25.14 38.73 20.93
C LYS A 815 -25.51 40.10 20.39
N ARG A 816 -24.69 41.12 20.62
CA ARG A 816 -24.97 42.47 20.09
C ARG A 816 -25.05 42.47 18.59
N THR A 817 -24.09 41.83 17.91
CA THR A 817 -24.00 41.77 16.46
C THR A 817 -25.15 41.00 15.84
N LEU A 818 -25.71 39.98 16.52
CA LEU A 818 -26.85 39.20 16.03
C LEU A 818 -28.23 39.86 16.41
N SER A 819 -28.23 40.74 17.42
CA SER A 819 -29.46 41.43 17.94
C SER A 819 -29.73 42.78 17.29
N ASP A 820 -28.71 43.51 16.81
CA ASP A 820 -28.85 44.83 16.23
C ASP A 820 -28.96 44.73 14.69
N PRO A 821 -30.14 44.82 14.09
CA PRO A 821 -30.25 45.24 12.72
C PRO A 821 -30.04 46.75 12.70
N GLU A 822 -28.85 47.26 12.29
CA GLU A 822 -28.71 48.68 11.98
C GLU A 822 -29.81 49.04 10.95
N PRO A 823 -30.65 50.05 11.25
CA PRO A 823 -31.68 50.48 10.31
C PRO A 823 -31.08 51.46 9.28
N SER A 824 -30.39 50.91 8.29
CA SER A 824 -30.07 51.68 7.09
C SER A 824 -30.16 50.80 5.87
N SER A 825 -31.26 51.01 5.13
CA SER A 825 -31.54 50.69 3.75
C SER A 825 -31.36 49.22 3.34
N GLU A 826 -32.55 48.60 3.09
CA GLU A 826 -32.75 47.41 2.25
C GLU A 826 -32.12 46.09 2.74
N GLY A 827 -32.97 45.26 3.39
CA GLY A 827 -32.70 43.86 3.67
C GLY A 827 -32.30 43.56 5.13
N SER A 828 -32.94 42.55 5.70
CA SER A 828 -32.65 41.90 6.99
C SER A 828 -31.17 41.46 7.02
N THR A 829 -30.54 41.41 8.23
CA THR A 829 -29.20 40.85 8.39
C THR A 829 -29.03 39.46 7.77
N ARG A 830 -30.12 38.67 7.74
CA ARG A 830 -30.24 37.40 7.04
C ARG A 830 -30.15 37.57 5.52
N ASP A 831 -30.85 38.59 4.97
CA ASP A 831 -30.81 38.87 3.52
C ASP A 831 -29.45 39.45 3.11
N LYS A 832 -28.73 40.15 3.99
CA LYS A 832 -27.35 40.59 3.77
C LYS A 832 -26.36 39.43 3.78
N LEU A 833 -26.49 38.47 4.69
CA LEU A 833 -25.67 37.27 4.71
C LEU A 833 -25.93 36.35 3.50
N ILE A 834 -27.18 36.32 3.00
CA ILE A 834 -27.59 35.53 1.84
C ILE A 834 -27.47 36.33 0.55
N ASN A 835 -27.79 37.65 0.56
CA ASN A 835 -28.03 38.47 -0.64
C ASN A 835 -27.03 39.58 -0.92
N THR A 836 -25.86 39.66 -0.20
CA THR A 836 -24.77 40.59 -0.60
C THR A 836 -24.08 40.08 -1.86
N THR A 837 -24.82 39.99 -2.94
CA THR A 837 -24.24 39.95 -4.28
C THR A 837 -25.21 40.68 -5.23
N ASN A 838 -24.66 41.63 -5.96
CA ASN A 838 -25.23 42.00 -7.23
C ASN A 838 -25.37 40.70 -8.04
N SER A 839 -26.63 40.26 -8.18
CA SER A 839 -26.99 39.13 -9.05
C SER A 839 -26.91 39.60 -10.51
N ASN A 840 -25.69 39.86 -10.97
CA ASN A 840 -25.37 40.12 -12.36
C ASN A 840 -24.81 38.87 -13.03
N PHE A 841 -25.35 37.69 -12.70
CA PHE A 841 -25.22 36.56 -13.60
C PHE A 841 -26.29 36.68 -14.67
N PRO A 842 -25.99 37.12 -15.91
CA PRO A 842 -27.00 37.13 -16.98
C PRO A 842 -27.19 35.67 -17.43
N LEU A 843 -28.10 34.95 -16.75
CA LEU A 843 -28.57 33.68 -17.26
C LEU A 843 -29.36 33.96 -18.55
N PRO A 844 -28.97 33.43 -19.72
CA PRO A 844 -29.77 33.57 -20.92
C PRO A 844 -31.02 32.71 -20.75
N GLY A 845 -32.19 33.35 -20.47
CA GLY A 845 -33.45 32.64 -20.55
C GLY A 845 -34.56 32.98 -19.55
N ARG A 846 -34.36 33.79 -18.52
CA ARG A 846 -35.51 34.25 -17.72
C ARG A 846 -36.10 35.53 -18.33
N LYS A 847 -37.13 35.38 -19.20
CA LYS A 847 -38.06 36.45 -19.51
C LYS A 847 -38.71 36.89 -18.22
N THR A 848 -38.38 38.08 -17.74
CA THR A 848 -39.16 38.79 -16.69
C THR A 848 -40.55 39.03 -17.23
N SER A 849 -41.54 38.29 -16.75
CA SER A 849 -42.93 38.62 -16.94
C SER A 849 -43.22 39.86 -16.09
N ARG A 850 -43.19 41.05 -16.73
CA ARG A 850 -43.90 42.22 -16.22
C ARG A 850 -45.35 41.94 -16.32
N SER A 851 -46.05 41.99 -15.18
CA SER A 851 -47.48 42.02 -15.07
C SER A 851 -48.07 43.22 -15.85
N GLY A 852 -48.81 42.92 -16.86
CA GLY A 852 -49.73 43.83 -17.54
C GLY A 852 -51.04 43.07 -17.73
N SER A 853 -52.05 43.61 -17.10
CA SER A 853 -53.43 43.17 -17.09
C SER A 853 -54.10 43.11 -18.46
N ASP A 854 -55.11 42.24 -18.51
CA ASP A 854 -56.28 42.23 -19.35
C ASP A 854 -56.25 41.41 -20.67
N GLY A 855 -57.25 40.54 -20.72
CA GLY A 855 -57.81 40.01 -21.96
C GLY A 855 -58.11 38.53 -21.98
N ASN A 856 -59.39 38.25 -21.56
CA ASN A 856 -60.11 37.00 -21.84
C ASN A 856 -59.94 36.50 -23.27
N LEU A 857 -59.86 35.17 -23.46
CA LEU A 857 -60.83 34.46 -24.32
C LEU A 857 -60.47 32.97 -24.48
N HIS A 858 -61.34 32.14 -24.02
CA HIS A 858 -61.91 30.87 -24.53
C HIS A 858 -61.00 29.79 -25.20
N VAL A 859 -61.00 28.63 -24.57
CA VAL A 859 -61.57 27.32 -25.05
C VAL A 859 -60.84 26.59 -26.19
N ASN A 860 -60.32 25.45 -26.01
CA ASN A 860 -60.74 24.10 -26.33
C ASN A 860 -59.62 23.10 -26.09
N ASP A 861 -59.94 22.10 -25.33
CA ASP A 861 -59.94 20.66 -25.53
C ASP A 861 -59.15 20.14 -26.79
N ASP A 862 -58.28 19.19 -26.50
CA ASP A 862 -58.37 17.78 -26.92
C ASP A 862 -57.04 17.08 -26.59
N SER A 863 -57.08 16.18 -25.63
CA SER A 863 -57.07 14.74 -25.69
C SER A 863 -55.90 14.08 -26.48
N GLU A 864 -55.28 13.17 -25.75
CA GLU A 864 -54.79 11.87 -26.22
C GLU A 864 -53.38 11.73 -26.81
N MET A 865 -52.83 10.71 -26.29
CA MET A 865 -51.67 9.87 -26.74
C MET A 865 -50.33 10.25 -26.16
N SER A 866 -49.66 9.38 -25.56
CA SER A 866 -49.69 7.92 -25.35
C SER A 866 -48.38 7.54 -24.66
N THR A 867 -48.53 6.75 -23.69
CA THR A 867 -47.53 5.82 -23.19
C THR A 867 -46.72 5.19 -24.32
N ARG A 868 -45.41 5.53 -24.41
CA ARG A 868 -44.34 4.66 -24.97
C ARG A 868 -43.04 5.43 -24.94
N THR A 869 -42.18 5.10 -23.97
CA THR A 869 -40.74 4.97 -24.06
C THR A 869 -40.15 4.77 -22.66
N ARG A 870 -40.46 3.59 -22.16
CA ARG A 870 -39.71 3.03 -21.03
C ARG A 870 -39.31 1.63 -21.48
N THR A 871 -38.28 1.52 -22.27
CA THR A 871 -37.54 0.28 -22.64
C THR A 871 -36.67 0.56 -23.85
N GLU A 872 -35.54 1.24 -23.61
CA GLU A 872 -34.40 1.22 -24.56
C GLU A 872 -33.29 2.06 -23.96
N LEU A 873 -32.70 1.51 -22.88
CA LEU A 873 -31.42 2.01 -22.33
C LEU A 873 -30.76 0.92 -21.47
N MET A 874 -30.88 -0.33 -21.93
CA MET A 874 -30.04 -1.42 -21.47
C MET A 874 -29.71 -2.28 -22.70
N THR A 875 -28.70 -1.91 -23.41
CA THR A 875 -27.82 -2.75 -24.23
C THR A 875 -26.95 -1.85 -25.09
N THR A 876 -25.77 -1.55 -24.59
CA THR A 876 -24.53 -1.37 -25.37
C THR A 876 -23.44 -0.99 -24.40
N THR A 877 -22.75 -1.96 -23.83
CA THR A 877 -21.34 -1.90 -23.47
C THR A 877 -20.76 -3.27 -23.73
N ALA A 878 -20.10 -3.38 -24.84
CA ALA A 878 -18.99 -4.31 -25.01
C ALA A 878 -17.70 -3.53 -24.70
#